data_4db0682f59c60e364406d9ee87c68c8d
#
_entry.id   4db0682f59c60e364406d9ee87c68c8d
#
_cell.length_a   1.000
_cell.length_b   1.000
_cell.length_c   1.000
_cell.angle_alpha   90.00
_cell.angle_beta   90.00
_cell.angle_gamma   90.00
#
_symmetry.space_group_name_H-M   'P 1'
#
loop_
_entity.id
_entity.type
_entity.pdbx_description
1 polymer ?
#
loop_
_entity_poly.entity_id
_entity_poly.type
_entity_poly.pdbx_seq_one_letter_code
_entity_poly.pdbx_strand_id
1 'polypeptide(L)'
;MKNSFRLCVLLLVSAAFLGGQTVVNGGRIQIGPWDASGATYTIPAKRGTTAQLPATCTQGAEYFATDAAPGQNIYLCTATNTWTQQLTGTSTFLQLGAGAVTRTVTSKLQDVVHVKDFGAKGDGVTDDSAAFTAALASGGGEVRADDGTYVVNSVITLAKGQKIYFGVGTHTVGGIRFSDSLTDQTGTGKIECAGPGVTTLMLKNGANVDVISQTNFAALTGQNSTFGLFRGEIRGCTIDGNKINQTGASYGIRLYGHGLEITDVSVRNAYSDGIYTEWGLDSTFATPYLDLEGYFTGIRSAFNNGNGWTFRGPHDSDFVEMVLYQNGGWGMQVQTSTTYNGNGHLSNLNAFLNTLGGVYSNSSLDGSQIMATTATGWGMLIDAGAGSHNFSAAEFAGPVGLEVRAPSQIISGNVVNTTTAGLRLNGGSGNFTLQMFNNSGYQIDFANEVGPSVISADSANPVPGTLFNGTPNQADYVFVDFGGSASGRYTSLPVQTVHVAGWAPQFPQSNSVMAVINDTTQTGNLSATNLTLSNSAQVGSSTYANLGSGANGTILYCSNCTQTAACAAGGSGAMAMYVNGAWSCAGGGSGGGGSYTFRNNLTNTAGTVDFTPLDSTVMNAVEEFLPGKDSNGQLGTLHWDVVTLGSYCTDTMIQGVANHPGILSVDSSSTAGTGCSLTLSDATDGAVYAFANLGSGGAWSYWEAQAIFQTDSSSVAHAQYLVGFSDNQSAYHPSGGNEIAVRYDSAGGGCPANESTTNWVYEVIVAGTKTCVNSGLAVAANTWYHVRIYSLTQGTIQFQIDSANSGSVAAAPTATLTPQFINLSTGVSPEGLSVDWWAMKMQGLTR
;
A
#
# COMPACT_ATOMS: atom_id res chain seq x y z
N MET A 1 -12.06 23.63 -37.83
CA MET A 1 -11.51 24.05 -39.11
C MET A 1 -11.75 22.96 -40.12
N LYS A 2 -12.55 23.35 -41.16
CA LYS A 2 -12.63 22.79 -42.53
C LYS A 2 -12.90 21.28 -42.70
N ASN A 3 -14.15 20.89 -42.94
CA ASN A 3 -14.80 20.69 -44.23
C ASN A 3 -14.00 19.86 -45.24
N SER A 4 -14.55 18.71 -45.56
CA SER A 4 -14.65 18.29 -46.97
C SER A 4 -15.78 17.27 -47.18
N PHE A 5 -16.89 17.79 -47.64
CA PHE A 5 -17.92 17.08 -48.39
C PHE A 5 -17.32 16.55 -49.70
N ARG A 6 -17.52 15.31 -50.04
CA ARG A 6 -17.43 14.83 -51.42
C ARG A 6 -18.78 14.20 -51.86
N LEU A 7 -19.43 14.97 -52.63
CA LEU A 7 -20.60 14.65 -53.45
C LEU A 7 -20.18 13.67 -54.57
N CYS A 8 -20.75 12.47 -54.59
CA CYS A 8 -20.65 11.58 -55.75
C CYS A 8 -21.92 11.71 -56.56
N VAL A 9 -21.77 12.30 -57.75
CA VAL A 9 -22.81 12.43 -58.76
C VAL A 9 -23.02 11.04 -59.38
N LEU A 10 -24.25 10.55 -59.31
CA LEU A 10 -24.71 9.34 -60.01
C LEU A 10 -25.20 9.71 -61.44
N LEU A 11 -24.43 9.26 -62.41
CA LEU A 11 -24.87 9.31 -63.79
C LEU A 11 -25.89 8.20 -64.03
N LEU A 12 -27.13 8.57 -64.33
CA LEU A 12 -28.13 7.65 -64.91
C LEU A 12 -27.78 7.37 -66.36
N VAL A 13 -27.48 6.12 -66.67
CA VAL A 13 -27.54 5.59 -68.02
C VAL A 13 -28.79 4.75 -68.08
N SER A 14 -29.83 5.29 -68.74
CA SER A 14 -31.04 4.56 -69.07
C SER A 14 -30.74 3.68 -70.28
N ALA A 15 -30.59 2.36 -70.10
CA ALA A 15 -30.72 1.36 -71.18
C ALA A 15 -32.11 0.75 -71.07
N ALA A 16 -32.94 1.16 -71.95
CA ALA A 16 -34.25 0.54 -72.20
C ALA A 16 -34.04 -0.86 -72.79
N PHE A 17 -34.28 -1.90 -72.06
CA PHE A 17 -34.55 -3.22 -72.63
C PHE A 17 -36.04 -3.44 -72.62
N LEU A 18 -36.63 -3.34 -73.83
CA LEU A 18 -37.94 -3.85 -74.11
C LEU A 18 -37.90 -5.39 -74.10
N GLY A 19 -38.17 -5.97 -72.91
CA GLY A 19 -38.54 -7.38 -72.80
C GLY A 19 -40.06 -7.53 -73.02
N GLY A 20 -40.42 -8.00 -74.15
CA GLY A 20 -41.82 -8.16 -74.51
C GLY A 20 -42.59 -9.10 -73.58
N GLN A 21 -43.64 -8.62 -72.95
CA GLN A 21 -44.66 -9.47 -72.36
C GLN A 21 -45.43 -10.20 -73.40
N THR A 22 -45.26 -11.49 -73.48
CA THR A 22 -46.19 -12.33 -74.31
C THR A 22 -47.29 -12.82 -73.37
N VAL A 23 -48.45 -12.22 -73.46
CA VAL A 23 -49.70 -12.73 -72.88
C VAL A 23 -50.19 -13.92 -73.67
N VAL A 24 -50.02 -15.13 -73.18
CA VAL A 24 -50.63 -16.34 -73.75
C VAL A 24 -52.00 -16.53 -73.07
N ASN A 25 -53.07 -16.48 -73.85
CA ASN A 25 -54.41 -16.68 -73.40
C ASN A 25 -54.59 -18.13 -72.92
N GLY A 26 -54.69 -18.36 -71.66
CA GLY A 26 -54.81 -19.71 -71.10
C GLY A 26 -54.34 -19.84 -69.59
N GLY A 27 -54.21 -18.75 -68.85
CA GLY A 27 -54.07 -18.83 -67.40
C GLY A 27 -52.71 -19.33 -66.85
N ARG A 28 -51.69 -19.43 -67.69
CA ARG A 28 -50.32 -19.69 -67.23
C ARG A 28 -49.35 -18.65 -67.70
N ILE A 29 -48.82 -17.90 -66.77
CA ILE A 29 -47.71 -17.01 -67.04
C ILE A 29 -46.47 -17.88 -66.96
N GLN A 30 -45.79 -18.11 -68.09
CA GLN A 30 -44.45 -18.72 -68.02
C GLN A 30 -43.42 -17.60 -67.94
N ILE A 31 -42.86 -17.42 -66.81
CA ILE A 31 -41.83 -16.43 -66.62
C ILE A 31 -40.48 -17.13 -66.83
N GLY A 32 -39.72 -16.60 -67.82
CA GLY A 32 -38.29 -16.98 -67.96
C GLY A 32 -37.47 -16.64 -66.66
N PRO A 33 -36.15 -16.78 -66.66
CA PRO A 33 -35.33 -16.47 -65.43
C PRO A 33 -35.67 -15.05 -65.01
N TRP A 34 -36.37 -14.96 -63.91
CA TRP A 34 -36.87 -13.71 -63.32
C TRP A 34 -35.89 -13.16 -62.35
N ASP A 35 -35.37 -11.97 -62.62
CA ASP A 35 -34.58 -11.22 -61.68
C ASP A 35 -35.50 -10.28 -60.90
N ALA A 36 -35.76 -10.61 -59.66
CA ALA A 36 -36.58 -9.79 -58.74
C ALA A 36 -35.78 -8.78 -57.91
N SER A 37 -34.50 -8.59 -58.17
CA SER A 37 -33.60 -7.72 -57.41
C SER A 37 -34.02 -6.22 -57.41
N GLY A 38 -34.86 -5.81 -58.30
CA GLY A 38 -35.44 -4.45 -58.39
C GLY A 38 -36.93 -4.35 -58.04
N ALA A 39 -37.58 -5.41 -57.60
CA ALA A 39 -39.01 -5.42 -57.32
C ALA A 39 -39.31 -4.68 -55.99
N THR A 40 -40.25 -3.71 -56.04
CA THR A 40 -40.79 -3.02 -54.87
C THR A 40 -41.87 -3.79 -54.13
N TYR A 41 -42.19 -4.99 -54.57
CA TYR A 41 -43.19 -5.86 -53.99
C TYR A 41 -42.65 -7.28 -53.86
N THR A 42 -42.95 -7.93 -52.71
CA THR A 42 -42.61 -9.32 -52.46
C THR A 42 -43.44 -10.20 -53.41
N ILE A 43 -42.78 -11.16 -54.11
CA ILE A 43 -43.48 -12.17 -54.85
C ILE A 43 -44.24 -13.04 -53.88
N PRO A 44 -45.57 -13.24 -54.05
CA PRO A 44 -46.27 -14.12 -53.11
C PRO A 44 -45.69 -15.53 -53.23
N ALA A 45 -45.09 -16.05 -52.17
CA ALA A 45 -44.78 -17.47 -52.13
C ALA A 45 -46.05 -18.28 -52.33
N LYS A 46 -45.92 -19.49 -52.87
CA LYS A 46 -47.05 -20.42 -52.96
C LYS A 46 -47.58 -20.62 -51.53
N ARG A 47 -48.88 -20.42 -51.33
CA ARG A 47 -49.52 -20.49 -50.03
C ARG A 47 -50.67 -21.48 -49.95
N GLY A 48 -50.90 -22.03 -48.79
CA GLY A 48 -52.03 -22.92 -48.51
C GLY A 48 -51.87 -23.47 -47.04
N THR A 49 -52.68 -24.42 -46.70
CA THR A 49 -52.50 -25.12 -45.42
C THR A 49 -51.34 -26.11 -45.49
N THR A 50 -50.82 -26.54 -44.34
CA THR A 50 -49.80 -27.60 -44.30
C THR A 50 -50.19 -28.87 -44.98
N ALA A 51 -51.48 -29.23 -44.96
CA ALA A 51 -52.06 -30.36 -45.72
C ALA A 51 -52.05 -30.16 -47.23
N GLN A 52 -51.95 -28.93 -47.73
CA GLN A 52 -51.88 -28.56 -49.18
C GLN A 52 -50.43 -28.38 -49.67
N LEU A 53 -49.46 -28.72 -48.82
CA LEU A 53 -48.04 -28.67 -49.18
C LEU A 53 -47.83 -29.58 -50.40
N PRO A 54 -47.30 -29.10 -51.55
CA PRO A 54 -47.14 -29.93 -52.75
C PRO A 54 -46.22 -31.14 -52.45
N ALA A 55 -46.63 -32.33 -52.93
CA ALA A 55 -45.82 -33.55 -52.78
C ALA A 55 -44.48 -33.44 -53.57
N THR A 56 -44.36 -32.52 -54.50
CA THR A 56 -43.16 -32.33 -55.31
C THR A 56 -42.73 -30.88 -55.26
N CYS A 57 -41.43 -30.66 -55.17
CA CYS A 57 -40.84 -29.34 -55.22
C CYS A 57 -39.44 -29.34 -55.85
N THR A 58 -39.06 -28.20 -56.41
CA THR A 58 -37.68 -27.97 -56.87
C THR A 58 -36.89 -27.23 -55.79
N GLN A 59 -35.68 -27.59 -55.66
CA GLN A 59 -34.77 -26.94 -54.67
C GLN A 59 -34.83 -25.40 -54.83
N GLY A 60 -35.01 -24.69 -53.71
CA GLY A 60 -35.18 -23.24 -53.68
C GLY A 60 -36.63 -22.74 -53.74
N ALA A 61 -37.62 -23.62 -53.98
CA ALA A 61 -39.05 -23.23 -54.01
C ALA A 61 -39.51 -22.95 -52.56
N GLU A 62 -40.35 -21.92 -52.40
CA GLU A 62 -40.91 -21.52 -51.10
C GLU A 62 -42.41 -21.77 -51.00
N TYR A 63 -42.88 -22.11 -49.78
CA TYR A 63 -44.31 -22.31 -49.52
C TYR A 63 -44.66 -21.68 -48.20
N PHE A 64 -45.72 -20.92 -48.12
CA PHE A 64 -46.25 -20.29 -46.91
C PHE A 64 -47.46 -21.06 -46.40
N ALA A 65 -47.33 -21.73 -45.26
CA ALA A 65 -48.41 -22.47 -44.62
C ALA A 65 -49.28 -21.53 -43.79
N THR A 66 -50.55 -21.37 -44.12
CA THR A 66 -51.46 -20.43 -43.49
C THR A 66 -52.01 -20.89 -42.12
N ASP A 67 -51.93 -22.16 -41.86
CA ASP A 67 -52.38 -22.83 -40.61
C ASP A 67 -51.25 -23.17 -39.65
N ALA A 68 -50.01 -22.89 -40.04
CA ALA A 68 -48.86 -23.05 -39.12
C ALA A 68 -48.75 -21.87 -38.14
N ALA A 69 -48.20 -22.15 -36.96
CA ALA A 69 -47.98 -21.11 -35.96
C ALA A 69 -47.04 -19.99 -36.48
N PRO A 70 -47.23 -18.74 -36.04
CA PRO A 70 -46.34 -17.64 -36.41
C PRO A 70 -44.84 -18.02 -36.20
N GLY A 71 -44.03 -17.77 -37.23
CA GLY A 71 -42.62 -18.16 -37.24
C GLY A 71 -42.34 -19.61 -37.66
N GLN A 72 -43.38 -20.40 -37.96
CA GLN A 72 -43.28 -21.79 -38.45
C GLN A 72 -43.96 -21.97 -39.81
N ASN A 73 -44.33 -20.90 -40.43
CA ASN A 73 -45.21 -20.88 -41.61
C ASN A 73 -44.45 -20.85 -42.95
N ILE A 74 -43.13 -20.82 -42.94
CA ILE A 74 -42.33 -20.87 -44.16
C ILE A 74 -41.72 -22.26 -44.33
N TYR A 75 -41.90 -22.85 -45.48
CA TYR A 75 -41.29 -24.10 -45.98
C TYR A 75 -40.41 -23.80 -47.18
N LEU A 76 -39.12 -24.21 -47.08
CA LEU A 76 -38.17 -24.14 -48.16
C LEU A 76 -37.94 -25.56 -48.75
N CYS A 77 -37.96 -25.69 -50.04
CA CYS A 77 -37.52 -26.93 -50.66
C CYS A 77 -35.99 -27.02 -50.66
N THR A 78 -35.44 -27.80 -49.71
CA THR A 78 -33.99 -27.92 -49.50
C THR A 78 -33.33 -28.97 -50.40
N ALA A 79 -34.12 -29.93 -50.95
CA ALA A 79 -33.71 -30.87 -51.97
C ALA A 79 -34.95 -31.20 -52.81
N THR A 80 -34.77 -31.78 -54.05
CA THR A 80 -35.86 -32.15 -54.88
C THR A 80 -36.91 -32.99 -54.15
N ASN A 81 -38.15 -32.52 -54.15
CA ASN A 81 -39.30 -33.11 -53.44
C ASN A 81 -39.14 -33.15 -51.86
N THR A 82 -38.25 -32.37 -51.29
CA THR A 82 -38.07 -32.34 -49.83
C THR A 82 -38.37 -30.95 -49.34
N TRP A 83 -39.50 -30.75 -48.70
CA TRP A 83 -39.83 -29.54 -47.97
C TRP A 83 -39.29 -29.55 -46.55
N THR A 84 -38.55 -28.51 -46.21
CA THR A 84 -38.05 -28.30 -44.83
C THR A 84 -38.70 -27.06 -44.25
N GLN A 85 -39.39 -27.20 -43.17
CA GLN A 85 -39.97 -26.08 -42.43
C GLN A 85 -38.85 -25.18 -41.91
N GLN A 86 -38.94 -23.92 -42.25
CA GLN A 86 -38.01 -22.90 -41.74
C GLN A 86 -38.56 -22.38 -40.42
N LEU A 87 -37.98 -22.84 -39.34
CA LEU A 87 -38.37 -22.41 -38.01
C LEU A 87 -37.63 -21.10 -37.69
N THR A 88 -38.34 -19.97 -37.71
CA THR A 88 -37.79 -18.74 -37.11
C THR A 88 -37.75 -18.94 -35.60
N GLY A 89 -36.58 -19.14 -35.02
CA GLY A 89 -36.39 -19.40 -33.59
C GLY A 89 -35.64 -20.68 -33.29
N THR A 90 -35.45 -21.60 -34.26
CA THR A 90 -34.59 -22.79 -34.12
C THR A 90 -33.25 -22.63 -34.82
N SER A 91 -32.90 -21.42 -35.23
CA SER A 91 -31.55 -21.16 -35.77
C SER A 91 -30.53 -21.65 -34.75
N THR A 92 -29.58 -22.40 -35.22
CA THR A 92 -28.51 -22.93 -34.36
C THR A 92 -27.27 -22.05 -34.43
N PHE A 93 -26.57 -21.96 -33.32
CA PHE A 93 -25.32 -21.28 -33.17
C PHE A 93 -24.24 -22.29 -32.80
N LEU A 94 -23.13 -22.26 -33.47
CA LEU A 94 -21.94 -23.05 -33.18
C LEU A 94 -20.76 -22.10 -32.95
N GLN A 95 -20.19 -22.12 -31.79
CA GLN A 95 -18.97 -21.36 -31.51
C GLN A 95 -17.79 -21.96 -32.29
N LEU A 96 -16.89 -21.12 -32.76
CA LEU A 96 -15.65 -21.59 -33.36
C LEU A 96 -14.71 -22.15 -32.30
N GLY A 97 -14.19 -23.35 -32.52
CA GLY A 97 -13.20 -24.00 -31.67
C GLY A 97 -13.46 -25.49 -31.45
N ALA A 98 -12.43 -26.22 -31.11
CA ALA A 98 -12.52 -27.66 -30.80
C ALA A 98 -13.35 -27.86 -29.52
N GLY A 99 -14.29 -28.82 -29.55
CA GLY A 99 -15.17 -29.09 -28.43
C GLY A 99 -16.44 -28.22 -28.34
N ALA A 100 -16.64 -27.30 -29.31
CA ALA A 100 -17.85 -26.51 -29.37
C ALA A 100 -19.08 -27.40 -29.67
N VAL A 101 -20.19 -27.12 -28.97
CA VAL A 101 -21.46 -27.81 -29.14
C VAL A 101 -22.47 -26.87 -29.77
N THR A 102 -23.33 -27.43 -30.63
CA THR A 102 -24.39 -26.67 -31.25
C THR A 102 -25.48 -26.34 -30.23
N ARG A 103 -25.87 -25.07 -30.18
CA ARG A 103 -26.99 -24.57 -29.36
C ARG A 103 -28.01 -23.88 -30.24
N THR A 104 -29.23 -23.74 -29.76
CA THR A 104 -30.19 -22.86 -30.44
C THR A 104 -29.78 -21.39 -30.23
N VAL A 105 -30.06 -20.53 -31.21
CA VAL A 105 -29.87 -19.08 -31.05
C VAL A 105 -30.65 -18.57 -29.86
N THR A 106 -31.89 -19.04 -29.67
CA THR A 106 -32.69 -18.73 -28.47
C THR A 106 -31.94 -19.09 -27.18
N SER A 107 -31.41 -20.33 -27.07
CA SER A 107 -30.65 -20.73 -25.88
C SER A 107 -29.39 -19.89 -25.72
N LYS A 108 -28.75 -19.47 -26.80
CA LYS A 108 -27.57 -18.60 -26.73
C LYS A 108 -27.93 -17.19 -26.28
N LEU A 109 -29.02 -16.62 -26.74
CA LEU A 109 -29.50 -15.30 -26.35
C LEU A 109 -30.01 -15.25 -24.92
N GLN A 110 -30.45 -16.40 -24.38
CA GLN A 110 -30.87 -16.51 -22.97
C GLN A 110 -29.70 -16.60 -21.98
N ASP A 111 -28.44 -16.66 -22.44
CA ASP A 111 -27.27 -16.62 -21.53
C ASP A 111 -27.17 -15.30 -20.74
N VAL A 112 -27.69 -14.20 -21.31
CA VAL A 112 -27.76 -12.88 -20.69
C VAL A 112 -29.20 -12.39 -20.82
N VAL A 113 -29.74 -11.91 -19.70
CA VAL A 113 -31.11 -11.41 -19.62
C VAL A 113 -31.10 -9.89 -19.72
N HIS A 114 -31.78 -9.34 -20.70
CA HIS A 114 -31.89 -7.89 -20.86
C HIS A 114 -33.25 -7.38 -20.34
N VAL A 115 -33.26 -6.31 -19.55
CA VAL A 115 -34.52 -5.73 -19.02
C VAL A 115 -35.44 -5.26 -20.13
N LYS A 116 -34.89 -4.88 -21.30
CA LYS A 116 -35.66 -4.48 -22.48
C LYS A 116 -36.49 -5.63 -23.05
N ASP A 117 -36.05 -6.88 -22.89
CA ASP A 117 -36.79 -8.06 -23.32
C ASP A 117 -38.06 -8.28 -22.50
N PHE A 118 -38.11 -7.67 -21.30
CA PHE A 118 -39.25 -7.66 -20.39
C PHE A 118 -40.09 -6.36 -20.49
N GLY A 119 -39.79 -5.49 -21.45
CA GLY A 119 -40.55 -4.31 -21.75
C GLY A 119 -40.03 -3.00 -21.13
N ALA A 120 -38.84 -3.00 -20.51
CA ALA A 120 -38.22 -1.77 -20.07
C ALA A 120 -37.99 -0.79 -21.22
N LYS A 121 -38.28 0.47 -21.00
CA LYS A 121 -38.12 1.51 -22.03
C LYS A 121 -36.78 2.21 -21.94
N GLY A 122 -36.31 2.50 -20.77
CA GLY A 122 -35.06 3.26 -20.54
C GLY A 122 -35.13 4.67 -21.13
N ASP A 123 -36.32 5.29 -21.14
CA ASP A 123 -36.61 6.58 -21.75
C ASP A 123 -36.56 7.75 -20.71
N GLY A 124 -36.27 7.44 -19.46
CA GLY A 124 -36.19 8.42 -18.36
C GLY A 124 -37.55 8.85 -17.78
N VAL A 125 -38.66 8.32 -18.27
CA VAL A 125 -40.01 8.70 -17.86
C VAL A 125 -40.88 7.52 -17.47
N THR A 126 -40.84 6.44 -18.28
CA THR A 126 -41.62 5.24 -18.00
C THR A 126 -41.09 4.50 -16.76
N ASP A 127 -42.00 4.05 -15.89
CA ASP A 127 -41.64 3.20 -14.78
C ASP A 127 -41.29 1.78 -15.27
N ASP A 128 -40.01 1.46 -15.24
CA ASP A 128 -39.46 0.20 -15.69
C ASP A 128 -39.45 -0.90 -14.59
N SER A 129 -40.01 -0.60 -13.39
CA SER A 129 -39.97 -1.49 -12.21
C SER A 129 -40.44 -2.92 -12.50
N ALA A 130 -41.55 -3.05 -13.24
CA ALA A 130 -42.13 -4.35 -13.57
C ALA A 130 -41.19 -5.19 -14.47
N ALA A 131 -40.55 -4.52 -15.43
CA ALA A 131 -39.62 -5.16 -16.33
C ALA A 131 -38.35 -5.64 -15.63
N PHE A 132 -37.79 -4.81 -14.72
CA PHE A 132 -36.66 -5.22 -13.88
C PHE A 132 -37.01 -6.40 -12.97
N THR A 133 -38.18 -6.34 -12.32
CA THR A 133 -38.64 -7.44 -11.47
C THR A 133 -38.80 -8.75 -12.27
N ALA A 134 -39.37 -8.70 -13.47
CA ALA A 134 -39.55 -9.86 -14.29
C ALA A 134 -38.24 -10.41 -14.83
N ALA A 135 -37.32 -9.52 -15.25
CA ALA A 135 -35.99 -9.92 -15.70
C ALA A 135 -35.19 -10.63 -14.59
N LEU A 136 -35.18 -10.08 -13.38
CA LEU A 136 -34.52 -10.70 -12.22
C LEU A 136 -35.16 -12.03 -11.82
N ALA A 137 -36.49 -12.14 -11.90
CA ALA A 137 -37.23 -13.36 -11.58
C ALA A 137 -37.05 -14.47 -12.64
N SER A 138 -36.53 -14.14 -13.83
CA SER A 138 -36.31 -15.13 -14.90
C SER A 138 -35.22 -16.17 -14.59
N GLY A 139 -34.45 -15.94 -13.51
CA GLY A 139 -33.42 -16.86 -13.04
C GLY A 139 -32.10 -16.80 -13.80
N GLY A 140 -31.93 -15.83 -14.72
CA GLY A 140 -30.66 -15.58 -15.39
C GLY A 140 -29.57 -15.16 -14.38
N GLY A 141 -28.36 -15.67 -14.57
CA GLY A 141 -27.22 -15.31 -13.70
C GLY A 141 -26.79 -13.86 -13.86
N GLU A 142 -26.94 -13.29 -15.05
CA GLU A 142 -26.68 -11.88 -15.35
C GLU A 142 -27.91 -11.21 -15.96
N VAL A 143 -28.34 -10.10 -15.37
CA VAL A 143 -29.38 -9.21 -15.88
C VAL A 143 -28.75 -7.90 -16.33
N ARG A 144 -29.04 -7.46 -17.53
CA ARG A 144 -28.48 -6.24 -18.12
C ARG A 144 -29.54 -5.17 -18.32
N ALA A 145 -29.31 -4.02 -17.75
CA ALA A 145 -29.92 -2.75 -18.11
C ALA A 145 -28.94 -2.03 -19.06
N ASP A 146 -29.08 -2.21 -20.35
CA ASP A 146 -28.19 -1.59 -21.33
C ASP A 146 -28.31 -0.05 -21.32
N ASP A 147 -27.55 0.64 -22.17
CA ASP A 147 -27.56 2.09 -22.25
C ASP A 147 -28.97 2.66 -22.33
N GLY A 148 -29.23 3.72 -21.57
CA GLY A 148 -30.51 4.36 -21.46
C GLY A 148 -30.69 5.09 -20.14
N THR A 149 -31.88 5.60 -19.86
CA THR A 149 -32.24 6.22 -18.59
C THR A 149 -33.44 5.48 -18.02
N TYR A 150 -33.18 4.54 -17.12
CA TYR A 150 -34.25 3.74 -16.51
C TYR A 150 -34.81 4.42 -15.27
N VAL A 151 -36.13 4.33 -15.10
CA VAL A 151 -36.83 4.75 -13.88
C VAL A 151 -37.40 3.51 -13.20
N VAL A 152 -36.80 3.11 -12.10
CA VAL A 152 -37.20 1.94 -11.33
C VAL A 152 -37.67 2.38 -9.96
N ASN A 153 -38.97 2.62 -9.85
CA ASN A 153 -39.57 3.21 -8.63
C ASN A 153 -39.66 2.22 -7.48
N SER A 154 -39.61 0.94 -7.73
CA SER A 154 -39.61 -0.11 -6.70
C SER A 154 -38.19 -0.47 -6.27
N VAL A 155 -38.07 -1.14 -5.13
CA VAL A 155 -36.81 -1.74 -4.68
C VAL A 155 -36.49 -2.94 -5.58
N ILE A 156 -35.26 -2.97 -6.08
CA ILE A 156 -34.70 -4.11 -6.81
C ILE A 156 -34.04 -5.04 -5.79
N THR A 157 -34.33 -6.34 -5.86
CA THR A 157 -33.67 -7.33 -5.01
C THR A 157 -32.94 -8.35 -5.88
N LEU A 158 -31.64 -8.45 -5.70
CA LEU A 158 -30.77 -9.42 -6.35
C LEU A 158 -30.80 -10.72 -5.56
N ALA A 159 -31.12 -11.81 -6.22
CA ALA A 159 -31.03 -13.14 -5.62
C ALA A 159 -29.55 -13.57 -5.43
N LYS A 160 -29.36 -14.61 -4.64
CA LYS A 160 -28.03 -15.21 -4.41
C LYS A 160 -27.35 -15.55 -5.74
N GLY A 161 -26.12 -15.05 -5.92
CA GLY A 161 -25.29 -15.28 -7.11
C GLY A 161 -25.71 -14.50 -8.36
N GLN A 162 -26.75 -13.68 -8.28
CA GLN A 162 -27.24 -12.91 -9.41
C GLN A 162 -26.41 -11.64 -9.61
N LYS A 163 -26.13 -11.34 -10.88
CA LYS A 163 -25.46 -10.13 -11.30
C LYS A 163 -26.43 -9.19 -12.03
N ILE A 164 -26.37 -7.89 -11.73
CA ILE A 164 -26.98 -6.84 -12.54
C ILE A 164 -25.92 -5.92 -13.09
N TYR A 165 -26.04 -5.62 -14.37
CA TYR A 165 -25.21 -4.65 -15.08
C TYR A 165 -26.05 -3.44 -15.49
N PHE A 166 -25.54 -2.23 -15.24
CA PHE A 166 -26.12 -0.97 -15.71
C PHE A 166 -25.22 -0.31 -16.74
N GLY A 167 -25.75 -0.09 -17.93
CA GLY A 167 -25.09 0.64 -19.00
C GLY A 167 -24.98 2.15 -18.74
N VAL A 168 -24.61 2.88 -19.78
CA VAL A 168 -24.46 4.34 -19.73
C VAL A 168 -25.80 5.02 -19.45
N GLY A 169 -25.84 5.93 -18.48
CA GLY A 169 -27.01 6.72 -18.19
C GLY A 169 -27.18 7.07 -16.69
N THR A 170 -28.18 7.90 -16.42
CA THR A 170 -28.64 8.18 -15.04
C THR A 170 -29.91 7.39 -14.78
N HIS A 171 -29.80 6.39 -13.93
CA HIS A 171 -30.92 5.51 -13.59
C HIS A 171 -31.50 5.91 -12.25
N THR A 172 -32.78 6.23 -12.19
CA THR A 172 -33.50 6.47 -10.94
C THR A 172 -33.90 5.13 -10.34
N VAL A 173 -33.51 4.87 -9.09
CA VAL A 173 -33.80 3.61 -8.40
C VAL A 173 -34.53 3.84 -7.08
N GLY A 174 -35.51 2.99 -6.77
CA GLY A 174 -36.18 2.96 -5.46
C GLY A 174 -35.32 2.29 -4.37
N GLY A 175 -34.13 1.86 -4.71
CA GLY A 175 -33.13 1.14 -3.91
C GLY A 175 -32.80 -0.22 -4.51
N ILE A 176 -31.56 -0.69 -4.26
CA ILE A 176 -31.09 -2.01 -4.68
C ILE A 176 -30.69 -2.79 -3.44
N ARG A 177 -31.13 -4.04 -3.35
CA ARG A 177 -30.85 -4.93 -2.22
C ARG A 177 -30.18 -6.20 -2.69
N PHE A 178 -29.11 -6.56 -2.00
CA PHE A 178 -28.62 -7.93 -2.04
C PHE A 178 -29.52 -8.79 -1.16
N SER A 179 -29.92 -9.95 -1.64
CA SER A 179 -30.59 -10.95 -0.81
C SER A 179 -29.56 -11.62 0.09
N ASP A 180 -29.75 -11.53 1.37
CA ASP A 180 -28.94 -12.17 2.41
C ASP A 180 -29.79 -13.05 3.32
N SER A 181 -29.17 -13.78 4.25
CA SER A 181 -29.80 -14.72 5.15
C SER A 181 -29.46 -14.39 6.60
N LEU A 182 -30.39 -14.70 7.51
CA LEU A 182 -30.16 -14.66 8.96
C LEU A 182 -29.72 -16.01 9.53
N THR A 183 -29.60 -17.03 8.70
CA THR A 183 -29.35 -18.41 9.15
C THR A 183 -28.24 -19.12 8.33
N ASP A 184 -27.76 -18.47 7.31
CA ASP A 184 -26.75 -19.03 6.40
C ASP A 184 -25.85 -17.93 5.83
N GLN A 185 -24.59 -18.23 5.62
CA GLN A 185 -23.68 -17.40 4.86
C GLN A 185 -23.95 -17.65 3.38
N THR A 186 -24.50 -16.68 2.71
CA THR A 186 -24.84 -16.83 1.31
C THR A 186 -23.90 -16.04 0.42
N GLY A 187 -23.36 -16.71 -0.57
CA GLY A 187 -22.70 -16.02 -1.69
C GLY A 187 -23.68 -15.06 -2.34
N THR A 188 -23.20 -13.94 -2.77
CA THR A 188 -24.00 -12.79 -3.12
C THR A 188 -23.99 -12.45 -4.57
N GLY A 189 -24.78 -11.44 -4.88
CA GLY A 189 -24.85 -10.86 -6.19
C GLY A 189 -23.75 -9.83 -6.47
N LYS A 190 -23.76 -9.38 -7.70
CA LYS A 190 -22.85 -8.35 -8.19
C LYS A 190 -23.64 -7.21 -8.83
N ILE A 191 -23.27 -5.98 -8.48
CA ILE A 191 -23.72 -4.76 -9.16
C ILE A 191 -22.54 -4.21 -9.96
N GLU A 192 -22.69 -4.15 -11.27
CA GLU A 192 -21.67 -3.64 -12.15
C GLU A 192 -22.24 -2.54 -13.05
N CYS A 193 -21.46 -1.50 -13.28
CA CYS A 193 -21.85 -0.38 -14.13
C CYS A 193 -20.79 -0.14 -15.22
N ALA A 194 -21.16 0.63 -16.25
CA ALA A 194 -20.25 0.96 -17.36
C ALA A 194 -19.04 1.83 -16.94
N GLY A 195 -19.11 2.50 -15.81
CA GLY A 195 -18.01 3.30 -15.25
C GLY A 195 -18.50 4.43 -14.36
N PRO A 196 -17.69 4.87 -13.38
CA PRO A 196 -18.03 6.03 -12.56
C PRO A 196 -18.05 7.29 -13.43
N GLY A 197 -19.07 8.16 -13.21
CA GLY A 197 -19.30 9.33 -14.04
C GLY A 197 -20.02 9.06 -15.35
N VAL A 198 -20.10 7.80 -15.80
CA VAL A 198 -20.80 7.37 -17.02
C VAL A 198 -22.15 6.77 -16.66
N THR A 199 -22.18 5.96 -15.61
CA THR A 199 -23.40 5.38 -15.05
C THR A 199 -23.66 5.95 -13.65
N THR A 200 -24.84 6.52 -13.45
CA THR A 200 -25.31 7.00 -12.14
C THR A 200 -26.55 6.24 -11.70
N LEU A 201 -26.50 5.63 -10.53
CA LEU A 201 -27.64 5.09 -9.81
C LEU A 201 -28.11 6.16 -8.80
N MET A 202 -29.19 6.85 -9.14
CA MET A 202 -29.70 7.96 -8.32
C MET A 202 -30.93 7.52 -7.55
N LEU A 203 -30.97 7.78 -6.24
CA LEU A 203 -32.10 7.47 -5.41
C LEU A 203 -33.33 8.30 -5.85
N LYS A 204 -34.45 7.63 -5.98
CA LYS A 204 -35.75 8.26 -6.23
C LYS A 204 -36.08 9.33 -5.18
N ASN A 205 -36.73 10.43 -5.59
CA ASN A 205 -37.21 11.48 -4.69
C ASN A 205 -38.10 10.89 -3.60
N GLY A 206 -37.83 11.24 -2.34
CA GLY A 206 -38.61 10.85 -1.18
C GLY A 206 -38.61 9.35 -0.86
N ALA A 207 -37.70 8.59 -1.41
CA ALA A 207 -37.61 7.17 -1.12
C ALA A 207 -37.19 6.89 0.32
N ASN A 208 -36.29 7.72 0.88
CA ASN A 208 -35.81 7.63 2.27
C ASN A 208 -35.27 6.23 2.65
N VAL A 209 -34.59 5.61 1.72
CA VAL A 209 -33.95 4.29 1.88
C VAL A 209 -32.52 4.36 1.36
N ASP A 210 -31.71 3.38 1.65
CA ASP A 210 -30.38 3.29 1.09
C ASP A 210 -30.42 3.03 -0.42
N VAL A 211 -29.48 3.62 -1.17
CA VAL A 211 -29.40 3.37 -2.60
C VAL A 211 -29.04 1.91 -2.84
N ILE A 212 -27.98 1.43 -2.19
CA ILE A 212 -27.58 0.02 -2.20
C ILE A 212 -27.46 -0.48 -0.76
N SER A 213 -28.15 -1.57 -0.45
CA SER A 213 -28.06 -2.24 0.84
C SER A 213 -28.39 -3.73 0.69
N GLN A 214 -28.73 -4.40 1.77
CA GLN A 214 -29.15 -5.80 1.81
C GLN A 214 -30.50 -5.96 2.51
N THR A 215 -31.16 -7.10 2.34
CA THR A 215 -32.52 -7.30 2.84
C THR A 215 -32.60 -7.32 4.36
N ASN A 216 -31.64 -7.90 5.04
CA ASN A 216 -31.65 -8.11 6.49
C ASN A 216 -30.71 -7.18 7.26
N PHE A 217 -30.23 -6.10 6.67
CA PHE A 217 -29.27 -5.21 7.30
C PHE A 217 -29.70 -4.78 8.70
N ALA A 218 -30.95 -4.37 8.86
CA ALA A 218 -31.48 -3.89 10.14
C ALA A 218 -31.49 -4.96 11.25
N ALA A 219 -31.57 -6.23 10.90
CA ALA A 219 -31.51 -7.33 11.85
C ALA A 219 -30.07 -7.75 12.21
N LEU A 220 -29.10 -7.41 11.34
CA LEU A 220 -27.70 -7.80 11.49
C LEU A 220 -26.84 -6.70 12.13
N THR A 221 -27.11 -5.45 11.82
CA THR A 221 -26.33 -4.32 12.34
C THR A 221 -26.30 -4.29 13.87
N GLY A 222 -25.12 -4.04 14.44
CA GLY A 222 -24.92 -4.04 15.89
C GLY A 222 -24.98 -5.44 16.52
N GLN A 223 -25.07 -6.49 15.73
CA GLN A 223 -25.04 -7.88 16.20
C GLN A 223 -23.68 -8.49 15.94
N ASN A 224 -23.22 -9.32 16.85
CA ASN A 224 -22.07 -10.19 16.61
C ASN A 224 -22.56 -11.43 15.82
N SER A 225 -22.89 -11.22 14.55
CA SER A 225 -23.50 -12.23 13.69
C SER A 225 -22.51 -12.69 12.61
N THR A 226 -22.41 -13.99 12.42
CA THR A 226 -21.65 -14.64 11.35
C THR A 226 -22.43 -14.74 10.03
N PHE A 227 -23.69 -14.29 10.04
CA PHE A 227 -24.56 -14.27 8.86
C PHE A 227 -24.49 -12.88 8.18
N GLY A 228 -24.98 -12.79 6.97
CA GLY A 228 -24.95 -11.58 6.16
C GLY A 228 -24.40 -11.86 4.77
N LEU A 229 -23.84 -10.84 4.16
CA LEU A 229 -23.26 -10.97 2.82
C LEU A 229 -21.91 -11.68 2.86
N PHE A 230 -21.71 -12.52 1.86
CA PHE A 230 -20.42 -13.13 1.57
C PHE A 230 -20.02 -12.79 0.12
N ARG A 231 -18.93 -12.04 -0.08
CA ARG A 231 -18.44 -11.61 -1.40
C ARG A 231 -19.46 -10.78 -2.19
N GLY A 232 -20.06 -9.78 -1.55
CA GLY A 232 -20.86 -8.76 -2.25
C GLY A 232 -19.97 -7.84 -3.08
N GLU A 233 -20.27 -7.70 -4.38
CA GLU A 233 -19.44 -6.90 -5.29
C GLU A 233 -20.23 -5.71 -5.85
N ILE A 234 -19.61 -4.51 -5.81
CA ILE A 234 -20.11 -3.29 -6.45
C ILE A 234 -18.96 -2.68 -7.24
N ARG A 235 -19.17 -2.49 -8.55
CA ARG A 235 -18.10 -2.04 -9.42
C ARG A 235 -18.54 -1.01 -10.46
N GLY A 236 -17.72 0.03 -10.65
CA GLY A 236 -17.82 0.94 -11.79
C GLY A 236 -19.01 1.90 -11.74
N CYS A 237 -19.62 2.16 -10.59
CA CYS A 237 -20.84 2.93 -10.45
C CYS A 237 -20.61 4.32 -9.85
N THR A 238 -21.41 5.30 -10.29
CA THR A 238 -21.72 6.47 -9.47
C THR A 238 -23.01 6.22 -8.71
N ILE A 239 -22.97 6.34 -7.39
CA ILE A 239 -24.11 6.20 -6.48
C ILE A 239 -24.50 7.58 -5.97
N ASP A 240 -25.67 8.06 -6.30
CA ASP A 240 -26.17 9.38 -5.89
C ASP A 240 -27.36 9.23 -4.93
N GLY A 241 -27.15 9.58 -3.67
CA GLY A 241 -28.18 9.51 -2.63
C GLY A 241 -29.28 10.55 -2.76
N ASN A 242 -29.13 11.53 -3.69
CA ASN A 242 -30.16 12.55 -3.97
C ASN A 242 -30.68 13.25 -2.70
N LYS A 243 -29.75 13.58 -1.79
CA LYS A 243 -30.07 14.03 -0.41
C LYS A 243 -31.01 15.21 -0.31
N ILE A 244 -31.00 16.11 -1.29
CA ILE A 244 -31.87 17.29 -1.30
C ILE A 244 -33.36 16.92 -1.39
N ASN A 245 -33.66 15.74 -1.94
CA ASN A 245 -35.02 15.23 -2.09
C ASN A 245 -35.33 14.08 -1.11
N GLN A 246 -34.49 13.87 -0.09
CA GLN A 246 -34.73 12.91 0.97
C GLN A 246 -35.05 13.67 2.27
N THR A 247 -35.83 13.07 3.14
CA THR A 247 -36.24 13.64 4.46
C THR A 247 -35.88 12.71 5.61
N GLY A 248 -35.33 11.52 5.32
CA GLY A 248 -34.97 10.51 6.29
C GLY A 248 -33.62 9.88 5.99
N ALA A 249 -33.10 9.15 6.96
CA ALA A 249 -31.81 8.51 6.87
C ALA A 249 -31.74 7.60 5.64
N SER A 250 -30.78 7.88 4.77
CA SER A 250 -30.47 7.08 3.60
C SER A 250 -28.96 7.14 3.32
N TYR A 251 -28.37 5.99 3.16
CA TYR A 251 -26.96 5.81 2.84
C TYR A 251 -26.78 5.63 1.34
N GLY A 252 -25.60 5.96 0.84
CA GLY A 252 -25.26 5.59 -0.53
C GLY A 252 -25.12 4.07 -0.64
N ILE A 253 -24.23 3.48 0.16
CA ILE A 253 -24.02 2.03 0.28
C ILE A 253 -24.05 1.67 1.76
N ARG A 254 -24.83 0.63 2.13
CA ARG A 254 -24.89 0.14 3.51
C ARG A 254 -24.96 -1.37 3.57
N LEU A 255 -23.84 -2.00 4.01
CA LEU A 255 -23.66 -3.44 3.95
C LEU A 255 -23.16 -4.02 5.27
N TYR A 256 -23.62 -5.23 5.59
CA TYR A 256 -23.14 -6.08 6.67
C TYR A 256 -22.64 -7.40 6.07
N GLY A 257 -21.35 -7.67 6.15
CA GLY A 257 -20.79 -8.89 5.56
C GLY A 257 -19.28 -8.89 5.50
N HIS A 258 -18.72 -9.94 4.92
CA HIS A 258 -17.29 -10.11 4.72
C HIS A 258 -16.96 -10.52 3.28
N GLY A 259 -15.69 -10.43 2.90
CA GLY A 259 -15.28 -10.59 1.51
C GLY A 259 -15.94 -9.55 0.61
N LEU A 260 -16.29 -8.38 1.15
CA LEU A 260 -16.93 -7.32 0.39
C LEU A 260 -15.94 -6.71 -0.60
N GLU A 261 -16.38 -6.51 -1.82
CA GLU A 261 -15.58 -5.94 -2.89
C GLU A 261 -16.26 -4.69 -3.46
N ILE A 262 -15.64 -3.52 -3.27
CA ILE A 262 -16.13 -2.25 -3.84
C ILE A 262 -14.99 -1.64 -4.64
N THR A 263 -15.17 -1.56 -5.97
CA THR A 263 -14.10 -1.16 -6.88
C THR A 263 -14.57 -0.09 -7.86
N ASP A 264 -13.79 0.97 -8.04
CA ASP A 264 -14.08 2.08 -8.96
C ASP A 264 -15.49 2.66 -8.74
N VAL A 265 -15.82 3.02 -7.51
CA VAL A 265 -17.15 3.54 -7.15
C VAL A 265 -17.06 4.98 -6.66
N SER A 266 -17.97 5.83 -7.18
CA SER A 266 -18.15 7.18 -6.70
C SER A 266 -19.47 7.31 -5.96
N VAL A 267 -19.46 7.59 -4.67
CA VAL A 267 -20.66 7.79 -3.84
C VAL A 267 -20.80 9.26 -3.49
N ARG A 268 -21.99 9.80 -3.64
CA ARG A 268 -22.23 11.21 -3.35
C ARG A 268 -23.67 11.49 -2.91
N ASN A 269 -23.84 12.65 -2.30
CA ASN A 269 -25.16 13.21 -1.95
C ASN A 269 -26.05 12.27 -1.14
N ALA A 270 -25.46 11.41 -0.28
CA ALA A 270 -26.24 10.64 0.68
C ALA A 270 -26.78 11.54 1.78
N TYR A 271 -28.00 11.25 2.27
CA TYR A 271 -28.59 11.98 3.40
C TYR A 271 -27.92 11.61 4.73
N SER A 272 -27.37 10.42 4.83
CA SER A 272 -26.52 9.95 5.91
C SER A 272 -25.05 9.83 5.43
N ASP A 273 -24.37 8.76 5.77
CA ASP A 273 -23.02 8.50 5.26
C ASP A 273 -23.05 8.07 3.80
N GLY A 274 -21.97 8.37 3.09
CA GLY A 274 -21.80 7.86 1.73
C GLY A 274 -21.75 6.35 1.72
N ILE A 275 -20.83 5.79 2.51
CA ILE A 275 -20.63 4.34 2.63
C ILE A 275 -20.68 3.96 4.11
N TYR A 276 -21.33 2.86 4.41
CA TYR A 276 -21.35 2.22 5.73
C TYR A 276 -21.14 0.72 5.54
N THR A 277 -20.11 0.17 6.13
CA THR A 277 -19.88 -1.27 6.15
C THR A 277 -19.67 -1.76 7.57
N GLU A 278 -20.16 -2.97 7.86
CA GLU A 278 -20.08 -3.56 9.19
C GLU A 278 -19.91 -5.08 9.09
N TRP A 279 -19.19 -5.65 10.04
CA TRP A 279 -19.09 -7.09 10.26
C TRP A 279 -18.87 -7.37 11.73
N GLY A 280 -19.45 -8.46 12.24
CA GLY A 280 -19.25 -8.92 13.61
C GLY A 280 -17.83 -9.41 13.86
N LEU A 281 -17.53 -9.65 15.13
CA LEU A 281 -16.23 -10.15 15.56
C LEU A 281 -15.96 -11.56 15.05
N ASP A 282 -14.75 -11.76 14.58
CA ASP A 282 -14.21 -13.00 14.05
C ASP A 282 -14.00 -14.11 15.10
N SER A 283 -13.98 -13.80 16.38
CA SER A 283 -13.60 -14.72 17.48
C SER A 283 -14.42 -16.00 17.59
N THR A 284 -15.46 -16.18 16.78
CA THR A 284 -16.33 -17.37 16.78
C THR A 284 -16.16 -18.28 15.58
N PHE A 285 -15.28 -17.94 14.62
CA PHE A 285 -15.06 -18.79 13.45
C PHE A 285 -14.21 -20.01 13.77
N ALA A 286 -14.86 -21.07 14.17
CA ALA A 286 -14.23 -22.38 14.37
C ALA A 286 -14.06 -23.20 13.07
N THR A 287 -14.30 -22.62 11.88
CA THR A 287 -14.27 -23.36 10.60
C THR A 287 -13.96 -22.49 9.38
N PRO A 288 -13.57 -23.04 8.25
CA PRO A 288 -12.55 -22.65 7.30
C PRO A 288 -12.96 -21.56 6.30
N TYR A 289 -13.60 -20.51 6.72
CA TYR A 289 -13.84 -19.36 5.85
C TYR A 289 -12.70 -18.37 6.03
N LEU A 290 -11.74 -18.45 5.12
CA LEU A 290 -10.48 -17.72 5.19
C LEU A 290 -10.56 -16.32 4.53
N ASP A 291 -11.74 -15.85 4.13
CA ASP A 291 -11.90 -14.62 3.36
C ASP A 291 -12.79 -13.65 4.15
N LEU A 292 -12.23 -13.16 5.25
CA LEU A 292 -12.94 -12.27 6.17
C LEU A 292 -12.72 -10.80 5.81
N GLU A 293 -11.75 -10.51 4.98
CA GLU A 293 -11.35 -9.17 4.57
C GLU A 293 -12.39 -8.51 3.65
N GLY A 294 -12.24 -7.21 3.47
CA GLY A 294 -12.87 -6.43 2.41
C GLY A 294 -11.82 -5.87 1.47
N TYR A 295 -12.15 -5.79 0.19
CA TYR A 295 -11.27 -5.26 -0.87
C TYR A 295 -11.87 -4.01 -1.46
N PHE A 296 -11.27 -2.87 -1.18
CA PHE A 296 -11.83 -1.56 -1.47
C PHE A 296 -10.84 -0.73 -2.28
N THR A 297 -11.13 -0.50 -3.56
CA THR A 297 -10.19 0.14 -4.48
C THR A 297 -10.85 1.21 -5.33
N GLY A 298 -10.18 2.36 -5.52
CA GLY A 298 -10.64 3.41 -6.43
C GLY A 298 -11.93 4.10 -5.97
N ILE A 299 -12.11 4.28 -4.67
CA ILE A 299 -13.36 4.78 -4.10
C ILE A 299 -13.33 6.29 -3.92
N ARG A 300 -14.39 6.94 -4.34
CA ARG A 300 -14.67 8.35 -4.05
C ARG A 300 -15.95 8.48 -3.26
N SER A 301 -15.92 9.19 -2.13
CA SER A 301 -17.15 9.48 -1.37
C SER A 301 -17.20 10.95 -0.95
N ALA A 302 -18.22 11.68 -1.42
CA ALA A 302 -18.23 13.12 -1.30
C ALA A 302 -19.64 13.72 -1.14
N PHE A 303 -19.69 14.91 -0.57
CA PHE A 303 -20.92 15.71 -0.43
C PHE A 303 -22.03 15.01 0.35
N ASN A 304 -21.74 14.03 1.17
CA ASN A 304 -22.71 13.37 2.03
C ASN A 304 -22.97 14.19 3.29
N ASN A 305 -24.15 14.09 3.89
CA ASN A 305 -24.42 14.83 5.13
C ASN A 305 -23.71 14.21 6.36
N GLY A 306 -23.50 12.91 6.36
CA GLY A 306 -22.71 12.19 7.36
C GLY A 306 -21.25 12.05 6.95
N ASN A 307 -20.65 10.93 7.30
CA ASN A 307 -19.28 10.59 6.93
C ASN A 307 -19.15 10.21 5.45
N GLY A 308 -17.95 10.37 4.90
CA GLY A 308 -17.63 9.77 3.61
C GLY A 308 -17.75 8.25 3.68
N TRP A 309 -17.11 7.65 4.71
CA TRP A 309 -17.22 6.24 5.01
C TRP A 309 -17.22 6.00 6.52
N THR A 310 -18.22 5.28 7.01
CA THR A 310 -18.19 4.66 8.34
C THR A 310 -17.87 3.18 8.17
N PHE A 311 -16.69 2.79 8.62
CA PHE A 311 -16.17 1.44 8.51
C PHE A 311 -16.18 0.76 9.89
N ARG A 312 -16.92 -0.34 10.00
CA ARG A 312 -17.03 -1.20 11.18
C ARG A 312 -16.75 -2.67 10.86
N GLY A 313 -16.02 -2.92 9.81
CA GLY A 313 -15.70 -4.23 9.29
C GLY A 313 -16.08 -4.41 7.82
N PRO A 314 -15.64 -5.51 7.24
CA PRO A 314 -14.87 -6.62 7.83
C PRO A 314 -13.46 -6.19 8.29
N HIS A 315 -12.86 -6.98 9.19
CA HIS A 315 -11.50 -6.72 9.68
C HIS A 315 -10.43 -7.04 8.62
N ASP A 316 -9.22 -6.57 8.85
CA ASP A 316 -8.04 -6.77 7.97
C ASP A 316 -8.31 -6.38 6.50
N SER A 317 -9.16 -5.36 6.31
CA SER A 317 -9.57 -4.91 4.99
C SER A 317 -8.50 -4.06 4.31
N ASP A 318 -8.39 -4.21 2.99
CA ASP A 318 -7.52 -3.39 2.16
C ASP A 318 -8.27 -2.20 1.55
N PHE A 319 -7.71 -1.02 1.72
CA PHE A 319 -8.22 0.24 1.19
C PHE A 319 -7.17 0.88 0.29
N VAL A 320 -7.45 0.94 -1.01
CA VAL A 320 -6.51 1.42 -2.01
C VAL A 320 -7.11 2.55 -2.84
N GLU A 321 -6.36 3.64 -3.00
CA GLU A 321 -6.76 4.77 -3.85
C GLU A 321 -8.11 5.39 -3.48
N MET A 322 -8.22 5.92 -2.27
CA MET A 322 -9.46 6.49 -1.79
C MET A 322 -9.45 8.02 -1.75
N VAL A 323 -10.55 8.65 -2.16
CA VAL A 323 -10.75 10.10 -2.09
C VAL A 323 -12.07 10.40 -1.39
N LEU A 324 -12.00 10.92 -0.17
CA LEU A 324 -13.15 11.17 0.71
C LEU A 324 -13.21 12.66 1.07
N TYR A 325 -14.14 13.41 0.48
CA TYR A 325 -14.07 14.86 0.60
C TYR A 325 -15.44 15.56 0.70
N GLN A 326 -15.43 16.71 1.34
CA GLN A 326 -16.61 17.59 1.51
C GLN A 326 -17.83 16.86 2.10
N ASN A 327 -17.61 15.97 3.05
CA ASN A 327 -18.66 15.31 3.80
C ASN A 327 -19.00 16.10 5.08
N GLY A 328 -20.20 15.96 5.57
CA GLY A 328 -20.67 16.64 6.78
C GLY A 328 -20.09 16.05 8.07
N GLY A 329 -19.53 14.87 8.04
CA GLY A 329 -18.83 14.21 9.13
C GLY A 329 -17.32 14.08 8.87
N TRP A 330 -16.78 12.93 9.17
CA TRP A 330 -15.42 12.52 8.86
C TRP A 330 -15.28 12.10 7.39
N GLY A 331 -14.07 12.24 6.82
CA GLY A 331 -13.76 11.57 5.57
C GLY A 331 -13.92 10.06 5.75
N MET A 332 -13.17 9.49 6.68
CA MET A 332 -13.26 8.09 7.07
C MET A 332 -13.40 7.97 8.58
N GLN A 333 -14.35 7.18 9.03
CA GLN A 333 -14.51 6.81 10.43
C GLN A 333 -14.36 5.30 10.58
N VAL A 334 -13.28 4.86 11.22
CA VAL A 334 -12.97 3.44 11.46
C VAL A 334 -13.26 3.12 12.92
N GLN A 335 -14.05 2.08 13.14
CA GLN A 335 -14.52 1.75 14.48
C GLN A 335 -14.40 0.26 14.79
N THR A 336 -14.07 -0.02 16.05
CA THR A 336 -14.15 -1.36 16.64
C THR A 336 -14.91 -1.32 17.95
N SER A 337 -15.56 -2.42 18.27
CA SER A 337 -16.26 -2.63 19.55
C SER A 337 -16.35 -4.14 19.85
N THR A 338 -17.14 -4.50 20.85
CA THR A 338 -17.45 -5.92 21.15
C THR A 338 -18.38 -6.58 20.12
N THR A 339 -19.02 -5.82 19.25
CA THR A 339 -20.01 -6.30 18.29
C THR A 339 -19.56 -6.15 16.83
N TYR A 340 -18.52 -5.38 16.56
CA TYR A 340 -17.94 -5.22 15.22
C TYR A 340 -16.45 -4.92 15.32
N ASN A 341 -15.72 -5.21 14.26
CA ASN A 341 -14.28 -5.02 14.17
C ASN A 341 -13.92 -4.37 12.84
N GLY A 342 -13.56 -3.10 12.88
CA GLY A 342 -13.11 -2.35 11.72
C GLY A 342 -11.63 -2.04 11.83
N ASN A 343 -10.79 -2.80 11.15
CA ASN A 343 -9.34 -2.55 11.02
C ASN A 343 -8.90 -2.83 9.58
N GLY A 344 -7.72 -2.42 9.22
CA GLY A 344 -7.22 -2.70 7.87
C GLY A 344 -6.01 -1.85 7.46
N HIS A 345 -5.66 -2.01 6.20
CA HIS A 345 -4.52 -1.37 5.57
C HIS A 345 -4.95 -0.26 4.63
N LEU A 346 -4.43 0.95 4.84
CA LEU A 346 -4.69 2.11 3.99
C LEU A 346 -3.51 2.36 3.04
N SER A 347 -3.79 2.42 1.75
CA SER A 347 -2.82 2.79 0.74
C SER A 347 -3.38 3.90 -0.16
N ASN A 348 -2.74 5.06 -0.16
CA ASN A 348 -3.15 6.22 -0.94
C ASN A 348 -4.58 6.72 -0.58
N LEU A 349 -4.76 7.15 0.65
CA LEU A 349 -5.99 7.81 1.11
C LEU A 349 -5.84 9.34 1.04
N ASN A 350 -6.79 10.00 0.39
CA ASN A 350 -6.95 11.44 0.41
C ASN A 350 -8.30 11.82 1.03
N ALA A 351 -8.29 12.27 2.28
CA ALA A 351 -9.48 12.70 3.02
C ALA A 351 -9.38 14.19 3.35
N PHE A 352 -10.16 15.05 2.66
CA PHE A 352 -10.01 16.50 2.77
C PHE A 352 -11.34 17.26 2.76
N LEU A 353 -11.35 18.45 3.36
CA LEU A 353 -12.49 19.34 3.44
C LEU A 353 -13.75 18.71 4.08
N ASN A 354 -13.58 17.69 4.90
CA ASN A 354 -14.66 17.09 5.66
C ASN A 354 -14.90 17.91 6.94
N THR A 355 -16.14 18.02 7.40
CA THR A 355 -16.50 18.98 8.46
C THR A 355 -15.89 18.62 9.82
N LEU A 356 -15.89 17.35 10.21
CA LEU A 356 -15.33 16.93 11.49
C LEU A 356 -13.82 16.65 11.38
N GLY A 357 -13.37 16.05 10.30
CA GLY A 357 -11.96 15.71 10.13
C GLY A 357 -11.70 14.79 8.94
N GLY A 358 -10.40 14.56 8.68
CA GLY A 358 -9.98 13.63 7.63
C GLY A 358 -10.29 12.20 8.03
N VAL A 359 -9.64 11.72 9.10
CA VAL A 359 -9.75 10.32 9.57
C VAL A 359 -9.99 10.26 11.07
N TYR A 360 -10.94 9.46 11.47
CA TYR A 360 -11.16 9.06 12.86
C TYR A 360 -10.92 7.55 12.97
N SER A 361 -10.21 7.13 14.02
CA SER A 361 -10.03 5.71 14.32
C SER A 361 -10.07 5.43 15.81
N ASN A 362 -10.87 4.44 16.22
CA ASN A 362 -10.74 3.76 17.51
C ASN A 362 -10.38 2.28 17.33
N SER A 363 -9.78 1.92 16.21
CA SER A 363 -9.34 0.57 15.85
C SER A 363 -7.84 0.53 15.56
N SER A 364 -7.32 -0.55 15.01
CA SER A 364 -5.97 -0.63 14.46
C SER A 364 -5.98 -0.35 12.97
N LEU A 365 -5.11 0.52 12.52
CA LEU A 365 -4.91 0.80 11.10
C LEU A 365 -3.43 0.90 10.79
N ASP A 366 -3.03 0.29 9.69
CA ASP A 366 -1.71 0.50 9.11
C ASP A 366 -1.83 1.18 7.76
N GLY A 367 -0.76 1.81 7.29
CA GLY A 367 -0.83 2.35 5.95
C GLY A 367 0.24 3.34 5.56
N SER A 368 0.16 3.75 4.31
CA SER A 368 1.07 4.73 3.72
C SER A 368 0.36 5.68 2.76
N GLN A 369 0.99 6.83 2.50
CA GLN A 369 0.46 7.86 1.61
C GLN A 369 -0.94 8.34 2.02
N ILE A 370 -1.09 8.69 3.29
CA ILE A 370 -2.34 9.17 3.86
C ILE A 370 -2.32 10.69 3.91
N MET A 371 -3.25 11.34 3.22
CA MET A 371 -3.52 12.76 3.36
C MET A 371 -4.86 12.95 4.08
N ALA A 372 -4.81 13.42 5.31
CA ALA A 372 -5.97 13.67 6.15
C ALA A 372 -6.03 15.15 6.55
N THR A 373 -6.87 15.93 5.85
CA THR A 373 -6.89 17.39 5.98
C THR A 373 -8.30 17.93 6.17
N THR A 374 -8.42 18.97 6.97
CA THR A 374 -9.69 19.67 7.20
C THR A 374 -9.47 21.14 7.54
N ALA A 375 -10.49 21.97 7.43
CA ALA A 375 -10.45 23.36 7.86
C ALA A 375 -10.98 23.57 9.29
N THR A 376 -11.73 22.62 9.85
CA THR A 376 -12.58 22.86 11.03
C THR A 376 -12.37 21.91 12.20
N GLY A 377 -11.74 20.75 12.00
CA GLY A 377 -11.59 19.72 13.02
C GLY A 377 -10.18 19.16 13.12
N TRP A 378 -10.06 17.86 13.00
CA TRP A 378 -8.82 17.13 13.06
C TRP A 378 -8.36 16.67 11.67
N GLY A 379 -7.09 16.79 11.39
CA GLY A 379 -6.53 15.99 10.30
C GLY A 379 -6.81 14.52 10.58
N MET A 380 -6.25 13.99 11.68
CA MET A 380 -6.56 12.65 12.16
C MET A 380 -6.78 12.64 13.67
N LEU A 381 -7.76 11.85 14.12
CA LEU A 381 -8.00 11.53 15.52
C LEU A 381 -7.90 10.01 15.74
N ILE A 382 -6.91 9.60 16.51
CA ILE A 382 -6.78 8.25 17.06
C ILE A 382 -7.38 8.26 18.46
N ASP A 383 -8.55 7.68 18.64
CA ASP A 383 -9.32 7.80 19.87
C ASP A 383 -8.94 6.74 20.92
N ALA A 384 -9.40 6.96 22.13
CA ALA A 384 -9.13 6.05 23.22
C ALA A 384 -9.67 4.62 22.94
N GLY A 385 -8.88 3.63 23.28
CA GLY A 385 -9.20 2.21 23.00
C GLY A 385 -8.80 1.73 21.62
N ALA A 386 -8.25 2.62 20.78
CA ALA A 386 -7.65 2.20 19.52
C ALA A 386 -6.45 1.27 19.77
N GLY A 387 -6.28 0.32 18.87
CA GLY A 387 -5.07 -0.50 18.80
C GLY A 387 -3.87 0.27 18.26
N SER A 388 -2.83 -0.44 17.90
CA SER A 388 -1.65 0.17 17.29
C SER A 388 -1.97 0.66 15.87
N HIS A 389 -1.43 1.82 15.53
CA HIS A 389 -1.39 2.32 14.17
C HIS A 389 0.06 2.39 13.72
N ASN A 390 0.29 2.08 12.46
CA ASN A 390 1.59 2.22 11.82
C ASN A 390 1.41 2.95 10.49
N PHE A 391 1.69 4.26 10.49
CA PHE A 391 1.56 5.09 9.29
C PHE A 391 2.89 5.63 8.81
N SER A 392 3.10 5.56 7.51
CA SER A 392 4.25 6.16 6.84
C SER A 392 3.81 7.12 5.74
N ALA A 393 4.66 8.11 5.44
CA ALA A 393 4.39 9.11 4.41
C ALA A 393 3.00 9.77 4.55
N ALA A 394 2.57 10.08 5.78
CA ALA A 394 1.28 10.68 6.06
C ALA A 394 1.35 12.22 6.05
N GLU A 395 0.23 12.88 5.75
CA GLU A 395 0.06 14.33 5.90
C GLU A 395 -1.21 14.62 6.69
N PHE A 396 -1.08 15.40 7.75
CA PHE A 396 -2.18 15.79 8.62
C PHE A 396 -2.32 17.31 8.65
N ALA A 397 -3.51 17.82 8.35
CA ALA A 397 -3.80 19.24 8.42
C ALA A 397 -5.19 19.53 8.99
N GLY A 398 -5.29 20.58 9.80
CA GLY A 398 -6.53 21.00 10.43
C GLY A 398 -6.23 21.91 11.62
N PRO A 399 -7.23 22.39 12.35
CA PRO A 399 -7.01 23.02 13.64
C PRO A 399 -6.11 22.16 14.56
N VAL A 400 -6.36 20.85 14.62
CA VAL A 400 -5.44 19.87 15.19
C VAL A 400 -5.01 18.92 14.06
N GLY A 401 -3.71 18.83 13.79
CA GLY A 401 -3.20 17.96 12.74
C GLY A 401 -3.41 16.48 13.10
N LEU A 402 -2.78 16.03 14.16
CA LEU A 402 -2.88 14.66 14.67
C LEU A 402 -3.18 14.70 16.18
N GLU A 403 -4.28 14.12 16.61
CA GLU A 403 -4.56 13.88 18.02
C GLU A 403 -4.52 12.38 18.33
N VAL A 404 -3.77 12.02 19.36
CA VAL A 404 -3.55 10.64 19.80
C VAL A 404 -4.06 10.48 21.22
N ARG A 405 -5.02 9.59 21.41
CA ARG A 405 -5.62 9.24 22.70
C ARG A 405 -5.35 7.79 23.11
N ALA A 406 -4.67 7.03 22.27
CA ALA A 406 -4.33 5.62 22.52
C ALA A 406 -2.81 5.43 22.55
N PRO A 407 -2.29 4.47 23.34
CA PRO A 407 -0.86 4.20 23.44
C PRO A 407 -0.31 3.45 22.21
N SER A 408 1.03 3.39 22.13
CA SER A 408 1.77 2.51 21.21
C SER A 408 1.55 2.80 19.70
N GLN A 409 1.48 4.07 19.34
CA GLN A 409 1.33 4.48 17.94
C GLN A 409 2.70 4.62 17.26
N ILE A 410 2.78 4.33 15.96
CA ILE A 410 3.98 4.52 15.11
C ILE A 410 3.56 5.35 13.91
N ILE A 411 3.98 6.62 13.85
CA ILE A 411 3.49 7.53 12.81
C ILE A 411 4.63 8.39 12.28
N SER A 412 4.80 8.37 10.96
CA SER A 412 5.73 9.25 10.27
C SER A 412 5.05 10.04 9.15
N GLY A 413 5.45 11.31 8.98
CA GLY A 413 4.87 12.16 7.95
C GLY A 413 4.94 13.65 8.25
N ASN A 414 4.04 14.39 7.63
CA ASN A 414 3.96 15.84 7.73
C ASN A 414 2.75 16.29 8.56
N VAL A 415 2.92 17.35 9.31
CA VAL A 415 1.83 18.06 9.98
C VAL A 415 1.85 19.51 9.53
N VAL A 416 0.77 19.94 8.88
CA VAL A 416 0.79 21.20 8.14
C VAL A 416 -0.41 22.10 8.48
N ASN A 417 -0.19 23.42 8.48
CA ASN A 417 -1.22 24.44 8.55
C ASN A 417 -2.15 24.30 9.78
N THR A 418 -1.64 23.87 10.92
CA THR A 418 -2.47 23.72 12.13
C THR A 418 -2.60 25.04 12.88
N THR A 419 -3.75 25.26 13.52
CA THR A 419 -4.02 26.51 14.25
C THR A 419 -4.16 26.29 15.75
N THR A 420 -4.34 25.07 16.21
CA THR A 420 -4.45 24.71 17.64
C THR A 420 -3.28 23.84 18.08
N ALA A 421 -3.02 22.72 17.43
CA ALA A 421 -1.91 21.84 17.73
C ALA A 421 -1.49 21.03 16.50
N GLY A 422 -0.19 20.85 16.32
CA GLY A 422 0.36 19.93 15.33
C GLY A 422 0.12 18.48 15.74
N LEU A 423 0.90 18.01 16.72
CA LEU A 423 0.68 16.74 17.41
C LEU A 423 0.06 17.03 18.78
N ARG A 424 -1.05 16.39 19.10
CA ARG A 424 -1.64 16.43 20.45
C ARG A 424 -1.66 15.03 21.06
N LEU A 425 -1.03 14.87 22.20
CA LEU A 425 -1.06 13.66 23.01
C LEU A 425 -2.07 13.86 24.16
N ASN A 426 -3.23 13.24 24.03
CA ASN A 426 -4.34 13.41 24.99
C ASN A 426 -4.81 12.04 25.51
N GLY A 427 -3.98 11.40 26.32
CA GLY A 427 -4.16 10.04 26.77
C GLY A 427 -3.40 9.02 25.92
N GLY A 428 -2.66 9.45 24.92
CA GLY A 428 -1.91 8.60 24.01
C GLY A 428 -0.40 8.72 24.14
N SER A 429 0.30 7.81 23.48
CA SER A 429 1.76 7.77 23.36
C SER A 429 2.21 7.02 22.11
N GLY A 430 3.48 7.11 21.74
CA GLY A 430 3.98 6.37 20.58
C GLY A 430 5.33 6.84 20.06
N ASN A 431 5.67 6.37 18.87
CA ASN A 431 6.83 6.80 18.10
C ASN A 431 6.38 7.71 16.95
N PHE A 432 6.78 8.96 16.98
CA PHE A 432 6.39 9.97 16.02
C PHE A 432 7.62 10.54 15.33
N THR A 433 7.64 10.47 13.99
CA THR A 433 8.65 11.12 13.15
C THR A 433 7.95 12.10 12.23
N LEU A 434 7.93 13.39 12.56
CA LEU A 434 7.06 14.37 11.95
C LEU A 434 7.82 15.58 11.43
N GLN A 435 7.43 16.05 10.24
CA GLN A 435 7.83 17.37 9.74
C GLN A 435 6.68 18.35 9.96
N MET A 436 6.98 19.47 10.61
CA MET A 436 6.01 20.50 10.99
C MET A 436 6.10 21.71 10.06
N PHE A 437 4.99 22.05 9.36
CA PHE A 437 4.98 23.17 8.42
C PHE A 437 3.84 24.16 8.70
N ASN A 438 4.16 25.45 8.78
CA ASN A 438 3.16 26.53 8.91
C ASN A 438 2.17 26.38 10.07
N ASN A 439 2.55 25.71 11.13
CA ASN A 439 1.67 25.53 12.28
C ASN A 439 1.69 26.80 13.15
N SER A 440 0.53 27.46 13.31
CA SER A 440 0.40 28.68 14.10
C SER A 440 -0.01 28.40 15.56
N GLY A 441 -0.49 27.21 15.87
CA GLY A 441 -0.76 26.73 17.23
C GLY A 441 0.48 26.11 17.89
N TYR A 442 0.24 25.22 18.85
CA TYR A 442 1.31 24.43 19.44
C TYR A 442 1.87 23.45 18.43
N GLN A 443 3.18 23.25 18.41
CA GLN A 443 3.75 22.20 17.57
C GLN A 443 3.45 20.83 18.17
N ILE A 444 3.70 20.69 19.49
CA ILE A 444 3.39 19.50 20.26
C ILE A 444 2.61 19.91 21.51
N ASP A 445 1.47 19.31 21.73
CA ASP A 445 0.59 19.53 22.87
C ASP A 445 0.50 18.25 23.73
N PHE A 446 1.16 18.26 24.87
CA PHE A 446 1.15 17.19 25.86
C PHE A 446 -0.04 17.37 26.82
N ALA A 447 -1.25 17.40 26.29
CA ALA A 447 -2.45 17.76 27.07
C ALA A 447 -2.69 16.81 28.27
N ASN A 448 -2.62 15.50 28.04
CA ASN A 448 -2.76 14.45 29.04
C ASN A 448 -2.00 13.18 28.61
N GLU A 449 -0.74 13.31 28.31
CA GLU A 449 0.05 12.16 27.87
C GLU A 449 0.16 11.08 28.95
N VAL A 450 0.06 9.79 28.60
CA VAL A 450 -0.06 8.69 29.57
C VAL A 450 1.09 7.67 29.48
N GLY A 451 1.97 7.75 28.52
CA GLY A 451 3.03 6.78 28.37
C GLY A 451 4.30 7.38 27.81
N PRO A 452 5.38 6.63 27.78
CA PRO A 452 6.59 7.09 27.13
C PRO A 452 6.37 7.24 25.63
N SER A 453 6.79 8.37 25.09
CA SER A 453 6.78 8.65 23.66
C SER A 453 8.19 8.91 23.14
N VAL A 454 8.43 8.55 21.88
CA VAL A 454 9.60 8.97 21.14
C VAL A 454 9.12 9.92 20.05
N ILE A 455 9.46 11.18 20.13
CA ILE A 455 9.03 12.19 19.19
C ILE A 455 10.23 12.78 18.50
N SER A 456 10.33 12.58 17.19
CA SER A 456 11.28 13.26 16.33
C SER A 456 10.50 14.24 15.46
N ALA A 457 10.70 15.53 15.65
CA ALA A 457 9.98 16.54 14.87
C ALA A 457 10.95 17.61 14.38
N ASP A 458 10.83 17.95 13.08
CA ASP A 458 11.61 19.01 12.49
C ASP A 458 10.73 20.01 11.70
N SER A 459 11.31 21.15 11.33
CA SER A 459 10.68 22.11 10.42
C SER A 459 11.74 22.85 9.61
N ALA A 460 11.64 22.79 8.32
CA ALA A 460 12.51 23.54 7.42
C ALA A 460 12.28 25.06 7.47
N ASN A 461 11.14 25.51 7.97
CA ASN A 461 10.77 26.93 8.10
C ASN A 461 10.57 27.31 9.55
N PRO A 462 10.81 28.57 9.96
CA PRO A 462 10.46 29.05 11.28
C PRO A 462 8.97 28.83 11.53
N VAL A 463 8.66 28.09 12.57
CA VAL A 463 7.25 27.88 12.99
C VAL A 463 6.75 29.13 13.70
N PRO A 464 5.60 29.67 13.30
CA PRO A 464 5.08 30.92 13.87
C PRO A 464 4.42 30.72 15.23
N GLY A 465 4.09 29.50 15.62
CA GLY A 465 3.32 29.19 16.83
C GLY A 465 4.19 28.93 18.06
N THR A 466 3.52 28.70 19.19
CA THR A 466 4.13 28.24 20.44
C THR A 466 4.58 26.79 20.29
N LEU A 467 5.80 26.47 20.72
CA LEU A 467 6.36 25.15 20.45
C LEU A 467 5.64 24.04 21.19
N PHE A 468 5.42 24.22 22.49
CA PHE A 468 4.90 23.17 23.36
C PHE A 468 3.82 23.69 24.30
N ASN A 469 2.89 22.80 24.65
CA ASN A 469 1.92 22.96 25.71
C ASN A 469 1.90 21.69 26.58
N GLY A 470 1.54 21.84 27.85
CA GLY A 470 1.46 20.72 28.77
C GLY A 470 2.81 20.25 29.29
N THR A 471 2.80 19.14 30.00
CA THR A 471 3.98 18.54 30.61
C THR A 471 4.17 17.15 30.03
N PRO A 472 5.28 16.91 29.31
CA PRO A 472 5.59 15.58 28.77
C PRO A 472 5.86 14.58 29.90
N ASN A 473 5.74 13.30 29.61
CA ASN A 473 6.08 12.22 30.53
C ASN A 473 7.59 12.20 30.77
N GLN A 474 8.02 11.87 32.01
CA GLN A 474 9.43 11.80 32.36
C GLN A 474 10.23 10.76 31.58
N ALA A 475 9.55 9.78 30.97
CA ALA A 475 10.16 8.75 30.14
C ALA A 475 10.18 9.08 28.64
N ASP A 476 9.73 10.29 28.25
CA ASP A 476 9.71 10.68 26.84
C ASP A 476 11.08 11.01 26.28
N TYR A 477 11.21 10.74 25.00
CA TYR A 477 12.34 11.15 24.18
C TYR A 477 11.82 12.11 23.11
N VAL A 478 12.12 13.40 23.26
CA VAL A 478 11.66 14.44 22.34
C VAL A 478 12.87 15.06 21.64
N PHE A 479 12.95 14.81 20.34
CA PHE A 479 13.96 15.37 19.44
C PHE A 479 13.27 16.39 18.53
N VAL A 480 13.62 17.67 18.64
CA VAL A 480 12.99 18.70 17.84
C VAL A 480 14.01 19.64 17.23
N ASP A 481 13.90 19.85 15.92
CA ASP A 481 14.64 20.88 15.18
C ASP A 481 13.66 21.72 14.34
N PHE A 482 13.27 22.84 14.87
CA PHE A 482 12.30 23.70 14.21
C PHE A 482 12.94 24.87 13.45
N GLY A 483 14.18 24.76 12.96
CA GLY A 483 14.89 25.68 12.07
C GLY A 483 14.74 27.20 12.39
N GLY A 484 15.68 28.06 12.05
CA GLY A 484 15.66 29.50 12.25
C GLY A 484 16.36 30.00 13.51
N SER A 485 16.38 31.32 13.78
CA SER A 485 17.05 31.92 14.94
C SER A 485 16.47 31.39 16.24
N ALA A 486 17.29 30.72 17.01
CA ALA A 486 16.92 29.85 18.12
C ALA A 486 16.46 30.57 19.43
N SER A 487 16.43 31.90 19.45
CA SER A 487 16.05 32.63 20.63
C SER A 487 14.58 32.43 21.01
N GLY A 488 14.32 31.69 22.05
CA GLY A 488 13.02 31.49 22.67
C GLY A 488 12.29 30.18 22.31
N ARG A 489 12.90 29.29 21.54
CA ARG A 489 12.20 28.08 21.04
C ARG A 489 12.06 26.94 22.03
N TYR A 490 12.94 26.89 23.02
CA TYR A 490 13.00 25.79 23.99
C TYR A 490 12.62 26.23 25.44
N THR A 491 12.13 27.45 25.61
CA THR A 491 11.86 28.02 26.93
C THR A 491 10.67 27.42 27.67
N SER A 492 9.86 26.58 27.00
CA SER A 492 8.65 26.02 27.61
C SER A 492 8.73 24.52 27.93
N LEU A 493 9.80 23.82 27.55
CA LEU A 493 9.95 22.42 27.97
C LEU A 493 10.53 22.34 29.36
N PRO A 494 9.93 21.58 30.28
CA PRO A 494 10.57 21.22 31.51
C PRO A 494 11.88 20.49 31.20
N VAL A 495 12.98 20.93 31.73
CA VAL A 495 14.36 20.44 31.47
C VAL A 495 14.55 18.93 31.65
N GLN A 496 13.54 18.22 32.11
CA GLN A 496 13.60 16.79 32.43
C GLN A 496 13.34 15.85 31.23
N THR A 497 12.94 16.37 30.07
CA THR A 497 12.35 15.56 29.00
C THR A 497 13.03 15.66 27.64
N VAL A 498 14.02 16.51 27.46
CA VAL A 498 14.71 16.63 26.17
C VAL A 498 16.00 15.83 26.19
N HIS A 499 16.01 14.74 25.45
CA HIS A 499 17.20 13.95 25.19
C HIS A 499 17.75 14.29 23.81
N VAL A 500 18.94 14.88 23.76
CA VAL A 500 19.72 14.87 22.54
C VAL A 500 20.84 13.89 22.75
N ALA A 501 20.70 12.72 22.21
CA ALA A 501 21.73 11.72 22.33
C ALA A 501 21.83 10.88 21.07
N GLY A 502 23.03 10.60 20.71
CA GLY A 502 23.35 9.52 19.80
C GLY A 502 22.72 8.22 20.31
N TRP A 503 22.14 7.49 19.37
CA TRP A 503 21.46 6.24 19.56
C TRP A 503 22.39 5.22 20.25
N ALA A 504 22.03 4.75 21.42
CA ALA A 504 22.61 3.58 22.05
C ALA A 504 21.47 2.62 22.41
N PRO A 505 21.49 1.35 21.98
CA PRO A 505 20.38 0.42 22.18
C PRO A 505 20.28 -0.12 23.62
N GLN A 506 20.96 0.47 24.56
CA GLN A 506 20.88 0.10 25.98
C GLN A 506 20.84 1.36 26.84
N PHE A 507 19.63 1.78 27.18
CA PHE A 507 19.45 2.79 28.19
C PHE A 507 19.45 2.11 29.56
N PRO A 508 20.37 2.43 30.47
CA PRO A 508 20.18 2.09 31.86
C PRO A 508 18.99 2.92 32.35
N GLN A 509 17.99 2.24 32.84
CA GLN A 509 16.86 2.82 33.53
C GLN A 509 17.32 3.61 34.75
N SER A 510 17.65 4.85 34.61
CA SER A 510 17.66 5.81 35.72
C SER A 510 18.02 7.21 35.23
N ASN A 511 17.04 8.09 35.21
CA ASN A 511 17.16 9.52 35.47
C ASN A 511 18.26 10.30 34.73
N SER A 512 18.65 9.92 33.56
CA SER A 512 19.61 10.68 32.75
C SER A 512 18.87 11.58 31.79
N VAL A 513 18.73 12.80 32.18
CA VAL A 513 18.21 13.88 31.33
C VAL A 513 19.40 14.55 30.69
N MET A 514 19.34 14.71 29.37
CA MET A 514 20.24 15.59 28.67
C MET A 514 19.43 16.53 27.77
N ALA A 515 19.43 17.80 28.13
CA ALA A 515 19.03 18.85 27.19
C ALA A 515 20.27 19.26 26.39
N VAL A 516 20.25 19.06 25.08
CA VAL A 516 21.13 19.81 24.21
C VAL A 516 20.36 20.98 23.68
N ILE A 517 20.82 22.10 24.12
CA ILE A 517 20.29 23.38 23.69
C ILE A 517 21.40 24.01 22.87
N ASN A 518 21.20 24.06 21.57
CA ASN A 518 22.08 24.82 20.70
C ASN A 518 21.58 26.27 20.64
N ASP A 519 21.47 26.89 21.82
CA ASP A 519 21.12 28.30 21.97
C ASP A 519 22.14 28.97 22.87
N THR A 520 22.82 29.95 22.36
CA THR A 520 23.82 30.76 23.09
C THR A 520 23.22 31.65 24.19
N THR A 521 21.91 31.69 24.31
CA THR A 521 21.18 32.52 25.28
C THR A 521 20.51 31.73 26.42
N GLN A 522 20.56 30.41 26.43
CA GLN A 522 19.91 29.58 27.43
C GLN A 522 20.69 29.53 28.74
N THR A 523 20.08 29.96 29.83
CA THR A 523 20.54 29.80 31.20
C THR A 523 19.86 28.57 31.84
N GLY A 524 20.18 27.36 31.35
CA GLY A 524 19.64 26.11 31.91
C GLY A 524 20.64 25.47 32.91
N ASN A 525 20.12 24.79 33.93
CA ASN A 525 20.92 23.95 34.80
C ASN A 525 20.85 22.49 34.31
N LEU A 526 22.02 21.90 34.03
CA LEU A 526 22.15 20.48 33.84
C LEU A 526 22.32 19.80 35.19
N SER A 527 21.37 18.97 35.60
CA SER A 527 21.50 18.14 36.80
C SER A 527 21.68 16.68 36.36
N ALA A 528 22.84 16.12 36.67
CA ALA A 528 23.17 14.74 36.39
C ALA A 528 23.85 14.10 37.60
N THR A 529 23.49 12.84 37.87
CA THR A 529 24.17 12.06 38.94
C THR A 529 25.59 11.72 38.53
N ASN A 530 25.86 11.49 37.27
CA ASN A 530 27.17 11.31 36.67
C ASN A 530 27.21 11.98 35.29
N LEU A 531 28.23 12.79 35.06
CA LEU A 531 28.52 13.40 33.77
C LEU A 531 29.81 12.81 33.22
N THR A 532 29.72 12.04 32.13
CA THR A 532 30.88 11.53 31.41
C THR A 532 31.01 12.31 30.11
N LEU A 533 32.12 13.01 29.94
CA LEU A 533 32.45 13.78 28.74
C LEU A 533 33.51 13.02 27.96
N SER A 534 33.19 12.65 26.74
CA SER A 534 34.11 11.90 25.86
C SER A 534 35.19 12.81 25.22
N ASN A 535 34.96 14.12 25.14
CA ASN A 535 35.89 15.08 24.54
C ASN A 535 36.20 16.27 25.44
N SER A 536 35.35 17.29 25.46
CA SER A 536 35.62 18.52 26.23
C SER A 536 34.35 19.14 26.78
N ALA A 537 34.46 19.89 27.87
CA ALA A 537 33.42 20.78 28.36
C ALA A 537 33.97 22.20 28.44
N GLN A 538 33.16 23.16 28.05
CA GLN A 538 33.43 24.57 28.30
C GLN A 538 32.62 25.00 29.53
N VAL A 539 33.29 25.45 30.53
CA VAL A 539 32.66 26.01 31.74
C VAL A 539 32.47 27.51 31.56
N GLY A 540 31.42 28.06 32.16
CA GLY A 540 31.20 29.50 32.15
C GLY A 540 32.41 30.28 32.65
N SER A 541 32.66 31.45 32.05
CA SER A 541 33.78 32.33 32.43
C SER A 541 33.30 33.52 33.24
N SER A 542 34.06 33.89 34.29
CA SER A 542 33.80 35.06 35.11
C SER A 542 35.13 35.74 35.47
N THR A 543 35.07 36.97 35.95
CA THR A 543 36.22 37.62 36.58
C THR A 543 36.20 37.41 38.09
N TYR A 544 37.33 37.56 38.79
CA TYR A 544 37.39 37.42 40.24
C TYR A 544 36.38 38.33 40.96
N ALA A 545 36.23 39.56 40.49
CA ALA A 545 35.28 40.53 41.04
C ALA A 545 33.80 40.07 40.94
N ASN A 546 33.49 39.20 39.97
CA ASN A 546 32.15 38.69 39.71
C ASN A 546 31.95 37.27 40.22
N LEU A 547 32.91 36.69 40.94
CA LEU A 547 32.73 35.43 41.64
C LEU A 547 31.83 35.67 42.86
N GLY A 548 30.52 35.58 42.65
CA GLY A 548 29.54 35.60 43.74
C GLY A 548 29.58 34.36 44.62
N SER A 549 28.64 34.24 45.57
CA SER A 549 28.45 32.99 46.32
C SER A 549 27.97 31.89 45.41
N GLY A 550 28.67 30.75 45.35
CA GLY A 550 28.30 29.56 44.60
C GLY A 550 27.67 28.48 45.49
N ALA A 551 27.03 27.49 44.90
CA ALA A 551 26.74 26.24 45.58
C ALA A 551 28.01 25.38 45.65
N ASN A 552 28.17 24.56 46.67
CA ASN A 552 29.32 23.63 46.75
C ASN A 552 29.35 22.72 45.51
N GLY A 553 30.50 22.63 44.86
CA GLY A 553 30.69 21.89 43.61
C GLY A 553 30.55 22.74 42.36
N THR A 554 30.14 24.01 42.42
CA THR A 554 30.12 24.91 41.24
C THR A 554 31.54 25.07 40.70
N ILE A 555 31.70 24.87 39.40
CA ILE A 555 32.95 25.01 38.65
C ILE A 555 32.76 26.05 37.55
N LEU A 556 33.71 26.99 37.44
CA LEU A 556 33.80 27.98 36.36
C LEU A 556 35.23 28.34 36.03
N TYR A 557 35.44 29.03 34.90
CA TYR A 557 36.75 29.59 34.60
C TYR A 557 36.81 31.05 35.07
N CYS A 558 37.71 31.34 35.99
CA CYS A 558 37.95 32.71 36.37
C CYS A 558 39.06 33.33 35.49
N SER A 559 38.70 34.30 34.63
CA SER A 559 39.57 34.83 33.57
C SER A 559 40.75 35.67 34.07
N ASN A 560 40.68 36.17 35.29
CA ASN A 560 41.73 37.02 35.90
C ASN A 560 42.15 36.57 37.32
N CYS A 561 41.87 35.31 37.67
CA CYS A 561 42.29 34.75 38.95
C CYS A 561 43.73 34.23 38.90
N THR A 562 44.39 34.30 40.05
CA THR A 562 45.66 33.60 40.34
C THR A 562 45.35 32.11 40.60
N GLN A 563 46.29 31.23 40.25
CA GLN A 563 46.23 29.80 40.57
C GLN A 563 46.65 29.52 42.01
N THR A 564 45.76 29.85 42.92
CA THR A 564 46.04 29.71 44.39
C THR A 564 44.89 28.98 45.07
N ALA A 565 45.16 28.39 46.26
CA ALA A 565 44.15 27.65 47.02
C ALA A 565 42.89 28.46 47.36
N ALA A 566 43.03 29.77 47.55
CA ALA A 566 41.91 30.70 47.54
C ALA A 566 42.00 31.55 46.28
N CYS A 567 40.89 31.74 45.56
CA CYS A 567 40.88 32.57 44.36
C CYS A 567 41.27 34.04 44.74
N ALA A 568 42.16 34.64 43.95
CA ALA A 568 42.56 36.05 44.11
C ALA A 568 42.66 36.69 42.71
N ALA A 569 42.45 38.02 42.64
CA ALA A 569 42.57 38.79 41.39
C ALA A 569 44.04 38.96 41.02
N GLY A 570 44.30 39.27 39.72
CA GLY A 570 45.64 39.64 39.21
C GLY A 570 46.35 38.46 38.49
N GLY A 571 45.72 37.35 38.27
CA GLY A 571 46.25 36.25 37.51
C GLY A 571 45.84 36.24 36.02
N SER A 572 46.37 35.29 35.27
CA SER A 572 46.09 35.08 33.86
C SER A 572 44.92 34.09 33.60
N GLY A 573 44.20 33.72 34.65
CA GLY A 573 43.07 32.79 34.61
C GLY A 573 43.31 31.49 35.36
N ALA A 574 42.25 30.95 35.96
CA ALA A 574 42.25 29.70 36.71
C ALA A 574 40.86 29.04 36.68
N MET A 575 40.82 27.71 36.73
CA MET A 575 39.58 27.00 37.08
C MET A 575 39.26 27.28 38.54
N ALA A 576 38.04 27.79 38.77
CA ALA A 576 37.54 28.12 40.10
C ALA A 576 36.45 27.10 40.48
N MET A 577 36.58 26.50 41.65
CA MET A 577 35.61 25.58 42.22
C MET A 577 35.14 26.12 43.60
N TYR A 578 33.82 26.19 43.78
CA TYR A 578 33.25 26.60 45.04
C TYR A 578 33.17 25.41 46.00
N VAL A 579 33.95 25.45 47.07
CA VAL A 579 34.07 24.35 48.03
C VAL A 579 34.04 24.93 49.45
N ASN A 580 33.19 24.34 50.29
CA ASN A 580 33.04 24.73 51.66
C ASN A 580 32.83 26.24 51.90
N GLY A 581 31.99 26.84 51.04
CA GLY A 581 31.64 28.25 51.24
C GLY A 581 32.64 29.26 50.62
N ALA A 582 33.64 28.81 49.85
CA ALA A 582 34.64 29.69 49.26
C ALA A 582 35.08 29.17 47.86
N TRP A 583 35.54 30.12 47.03
CA TRP A 583 36.11 29.79 45.70
C TRP A 583 37.60 29.37 45.92
N SER A 584 37.91 28.20 45.35
CA SER A 584 39.26 27.68 45.23
C SER A 584 39.71 27.70 43.78
N CYS A 585 40.83 28.31 43.49
CA CYS A 585 41.44 28.44 42.17
C CYS A 585 42.75 27.62 42.07
N ALA A 586 42.88 26.55 42.76
CA ALA A 586 44.04 25.68 42.69
C ALA A 586 44.17 25.06 41.30
N GLY A 587 44.95 25.68 40.48
CA GLY A 587 45.37 25.17 39.20
C GLY A 587 46.67 24.44 39.30
N GLY A 588 46.96 23.47 38.44
CA GLY A 588 48.07 22.56 38.52
C GLY A 588 49.45 23.21 38.76
N GLY A 589 49.96 23.02 39.93
CA GLY A 589 51.37 23.25 40.21
C GLY A 589 52.23 22.26 39.42
N SER A 590 53.32 22.70 38.88
CA SER A 590 54.36 21.90 38.28
C SER A 590 54.92 20.87 39.32
N GLY A 591 54.45 19.63 39.20
CA GLY A 591 54.97 18.56 40.05
C GLY A 591 53.96 17.39 40.22
N GLY A 592 53.97 16.45 39.31
CA GLY A 592 53.53 15.06 39.57
C GLY A 592 52.06 14.78 39.52
N GLY A 593 51.58 14.29 38.39
CA GLY A 593 50.47 13.35 38.30
C GLY A 593 49.06 13.90 38.40
N GLY A 594 48.47 14.21 37.30
CA GLY A 594 47.02 14.51 37.18
C GLY A 594 46.74 15.75 36.36
N SER A 595 47.15 15.73 35.09
CA SER A 595 46.79 16.79 34.16
C SER A 595 45.33 16.64 33.75
N TYR A 596 44.45 17.47 34.28
CA TYR A 596 43.13 17.66 33.68
C TYR A 596 43.30 18.65 32.54
N THR A 597 43.60 18.15 31.35
CA THR A 597 43.68 18.97 30.15
C THR A 597 42.28 19.11 29.56
N PHE A 598 41.59 20.19 29.90
CA PHE A 598 40.43 20.60 29.08
C PHE A 598 40.97 21.19 27.78
N ARG A 599 40.93 20.44 26.73
CA ARG A 599 41.31 20.95 25.39
C ARG A 599 40.17 21.81 24.85
N ASN A 600 40.45 23.09 24.75
CA ASN A 600 39.64 24.08 24.06
C ASN A 600 39.78 23.82 22.54
N ASN A 601 38.99 22.94 21.98
CA ASN A 601 39.01 22.67 20.52
C ASN A 601 37.62 22.57 19.91
N LEU A 602 36.81 23.61 20.18
CA LEU A 602 35.60 23.90 19.44
C LEU A 602 35.67 25.37 18.98
N THR A 603 36.67 25.70 18.19
CA THR A 603 36.65 26.89 17.39
C THR A 603 36.62 26.46 15.91
N ASN A 604 35.42 26.31 15.40
CA ASN A 604 35.23 26.58 13.98
C ASN A 604 35.20 28.08 13.79
N THR A 605 36.09 28.61 12.96
CA THR A 605 36.24 30.02 12.62
C THR A 605 35.03 30.64 11.95
N ALA A 606 33.90 29.94 11.83
CA ALA A 606 32.66 30.41 11.22
C ALA A 606 31.45 30.39 12.16
N GLY A 607 31.58 29.99 13.44
CA GLY A 607 30.47 30.09 14.39
C GLY A 607 29.27 29.19 14.15
N THR A 608 29.39 28.22 13.31
CA THR A 608 28.35 27.19 13.06
C THR A 608 28.90 25.83 13.44
N VAL A 609 28.37 25.27 14.49
CA VAL A 609 28.50 23.83 14.76
C VAL A 609 27.45 23.16 13.88
N ASP A 610 27.89 22.53 12.83
CA ASP A 610 27.03 21.77 11.93
C ASP A 610 26.73 20.43 12.59
N PHE A 611 25.59 20.35 13.28
CA PHE A 611 25.02 19.10 13.69
C PHE A 611 24.19 18.58 12.50
N THR A 612 24.84 17.89 11.58
CA THR A 612 24.07 16.98 10.74
C THR A 612 23.40 15.96 11.66
N PRO A 613 22.07 15.79 11.62
CA PRO A 613 21.33 14.88 12.51
C PRO A 613 21.56 13.40 12.20
N LEU A 614 22.42 13.07 11.26
CA LEU A 614 23.00 11.77 11.05
C LEU A 614 24.26 11.68 11.89
N ASP A 615 24.23 10.88 12.90
CA ASP A 615 25.44 10.41 13.54
C ASP A 615 26.39 9.97 12.41
N SER A 616 27.40 10.80 12.12
CA SER A 616 28.37 10.55 11.04
C SER A 616 29.10 9.22 11.24
N THR A 617 28.88 8.58 12.40
CA THR A 617 29.45 7.29 12.78
C THR A 617 28.50 6.13 12.52
N VAL A 618 27.27 6.35 12.03
CA VAL A 618 26.29 5.29 11.70
C VAL A 618 25.85 5.38 10.25
N MET A 619 25.80 4.25 9.58
CA MET A 619 25.20 4.08 8.27
C MET A 619 24.13 3.00 8.34
N ASN A 620 22.98 3.25 7.75
CA ASN A 620 21.91 2.26 7.54
C ASN A 620 21.51 2.28 6.06
N ALA A 621 21.34 1.11 5.48
CA ALA A 621 20.81 0.92 4.14
C ALA A 621 19.79 -0.22 4.20
N VAL A 622 18.63 -0.05 3.56
CA VAL A 622 17.54 -1.04 3.53
C VAL A 622 16.96 -1.11 2.13
N GLU A 623 16.67 -2.31 1.68
CA GLU A 623 16.02 -2.60 0.40
C GLU A 623 14.89 -3.60 0.58
N GLU A 624 13.70 -3.30 0.07
CA GLU A 624 12.53 -4.18 0.09
C GLU A 624 12.08 -4.61 -1.32
N PHE A 625 12.80 -4.27 -2.37
CA PHE A 625 12.52 -4.58 -3.78
C PHE A 625 11.09 -4.25 -4.25
N LEU A 626 10.39 -3.36 -3.56
CA LEU A 626 9.03 -2.94 -3.90
C LEU A 626 8.91 -2.13 -5.21
N PRO A 627 9.79 -1.16 -5.51
CA PRO A 627 9.79 -0.51 -6.81
C PRO A 627 10.35 -1.47 -7.86
N GLY A 628 9.64 -1.66 -8.96
CA GLY A 628 10.15 -2.43 -10.10
C GLY A 628 11.46 -1.87 -10.69
N LYS A 629 11.79 -2.25 -11.92
CA LYS A 629 12.95 -1.72 -12.64
C LYS A 629 12.77 -0.24 -12.96
N ASP A 630 13.80 0.54 -12.75
CA ASP A 630 13.88 1.93 -13.22
C ASP A 630 14.13 2.02 -14.74
N SER A 631 14.29 3.25 -15.25
CA SER A 631 14.57 3.49 -16.67
C SER A 631 15.90 2.92 -17.15
N ASN A 632 16.84 2.60 -16.25
CA ASN A 632 18.15 2.04 -16.52
C ASN A 632 18.17 0.51 -16.34
N GLY A 633 17.06 -0.08 -15.92
CA GLY A 633 16.93 -1.52 -15.68
C GLY A 633 17.37 -1.96 -14.29
N GLN A 634 17.68 -1.02 -13.39
CA GLN A 634 18.08 -1.27 -12.02
C GLN A 634 16.88 -1.57 -11.11
N LEU A 635 17.09 -2.38 -10.10
CA LEU A 635 16.05 -2.91 -9.23
C LEU A 635 16.08 -2.28 -7.86
N GLY A 636 14.91 -2.04 -7.31
CA GLY A 636 14.74 -1.55 -5.95
C GLY A 636 15.13 -0.08 -5.77
N THR A 637 15.12 0.39 -4.52
CA THR A 637 15.44 1.77 -4.14
C THR A 637 16.93 2.06 -4.06
N LEU A 638 17.74 1.02 -3.86
CA LEU A 638 19.19 1.12 -3.80
C LEU A 638 19.89 0.83 -5.15
N HIS A 639 19.14 0.67 -6.23
CA HIS A 639 19.63 0.46 -7.58
C HIS A 639 20.50 -0.79 -7.73
N TRP A 640 19.90 -1.95 -7.46
CA TRP A 640 20.57 -3.23 -7.65
C TRP A 640 20.63 -3.62 -9.12
N ASP A 641 21.79 -4.12 -9.54
CA ASP A 641 22.01 -4.65 -10.87
C ASP A 641 21.89 -6.17 -10.91
N VAL A 642 21.40 -6.69 -12.02
CA VAL A 642 21.41 -8.13 -12.32
C VAL A 642 22.47 -8.45 -13.35
N VAL A 643 23.50 -9.16 -12.92
CA VAL A 643 24.60 -9.61 -13.78
C VAL A 643 24.34 -11.04 -14.22
N THR A 644 24.33 -11.28 -15.54
CA THR A 644 24.20 -12.63 -16.10
C THR A 644 25.50 -13.41 -15.91
N LEU A 645 25.41 -14.55 -15.26
CA LEU A 645 26.51 -15.50 -15.11
C LEU A 645 26.37 -16.60 -16.17
N GLY A 646 27.44 -16.83 -16.92
CA GLY A 646 27.36 -17.72 -18.08
C GLY A 646 26.56 -17.13 -19.22
N SER A 647 25.57 -17.85 -19.73
CA SER A 647 24.78 -17.46 -20.89
C SER A 647 23.28 -17.23 -20.61
N TYR A 648 22.85 -17.31 -19.35
CA TYR A 648 21.43 -17.20 -19.02
C TYR A 648 21.21 -16.68 -17.59
N CYS A 649 20.38 -15.70 -17.49
CA CYS A 649 19.80 -15.16 -16.25
C CYS A 649 18.47 -14.53 -16.58
N THR A 650 17.44 -14.78 -15.78
CA THR A 650 16.22 -14.02 -15.81
C THR A 650 15.91 -13.49 -14.42
N ASP A 651 15.38 -12.30 -14.37
CA ASP A 651 14.89 -11.68 -13.16
C ASP A 651 13.42 -11.31 -13.34
N THR A 652 12.65 -11.53 -12.31
CA THR A 652 11.20 -11.27 -12.33
C THR A 652 10.76 -10.75 -10.97
N MET A 653 10.07 -9.62 -10.96
CA MET A 653 9.33 -9.20 -9.77
C MET A 653 8.10 -10.08 -9.66
N ILE A 654 8.00 -10.85 -8.60
CA ILE A 654 6.85 -11.70 -8.35
C ILE A 654 5.91 -11.04 -7.33
N GLN A 655 4.64 -11.39 -7.44
CA GLN A 655 3.64 -10.89 -6.51
C GLN A 655 4.02 -11.31 -5.09
N GLY A 656 3.99 -10.35 -4.15
CA GLY A 656 4.26 -10.63 -2.76
C GLY A 656 3.32 -11.70 -2.17
N VAL A 657 3.83 -12.43 -1.22
CA VAL A 657 3.07 -13.40 -0.43
C VAL A 657 2.94 -12.88 1.00
N ALA A 658 2.13 -13.51 1.83
CA ALA A 658 1.94 -13.11 3.21
C ALA A 658 3.29 -12.92 3.94
N ASN A 659 3.53 -11.74 4.50
CA ASN A 659 4.77 -11.29 5.15
C ASN A 659 5.99 -11.04 4.23
N HIS A 660 5.82 -11.10 2.90
CA HIS A 660 6.88 -10.85 1.92
C HIS A 660 6.32 -9.98 0.79
N PRO A 661 6.24 -8.65 0.97
CA PRO A 661 5.49 -7.76 0.07
C PRO A 661 6.19 -7.51 -1.27
N GLY A 662 7.50 -7.50 -1.32
CA GLY A 662 8.28 -7.26 -2.53
C GLY A 662 9.26 -8.40 -2.76
N ILE A 663 9.04 -9.25 -3.76
CA ILE A 663 9.89 -10.41 -4.03
C ILE A 663 10.51 -10.28 -5.42
N LEU A 664 11.83 -10.31 -5.48
CA LEU A 664 12.60 -10.43 -6.69
C LEU A 664 13.07 -11.88 -6.87
N SER A 665 12.59 -12.57 -7.89
CA SER A 665 13.12 -13.87 -8.29
C SER A 665 14.21 -13.72 -9.33
N VAL A 666 15.32 -14.41 -9.13
CA VAL A 666 16.41 -14.54 -10.10
C VAL A 666 16.60 -16.01 -10.43
N ASP A 667 16.51 -16.34 -11.71
CA ASP A 667 16.44 -17.72 -12.16
C ASP A 667 17.58 -18.06 -13.13
N SER A 668 18.19 -19.24 -12.91
CA SER A 668 19.19 -19.87 -13.79
C SER A 668 18.52 -20.71 -14.90
N SER A 669 19.31 -21.18 -15.86
CA SER A 669 18.86 -22.24 -16.79
C SER A 669 19.28 -23.63 -16.29
N SER A 670 18.85 -24.66 -17.02
CA SER A 670 19.31 -26.03 -16.81
C SER A 670 20.75 -26.32 -17.27
N THR A 671 21.53 -25.31 -17.65
CA THR A 671 22.90 -25.43 -18.06
C THR A 671 23.83 -25.11 -16.90
N ALA A 672 24.78 -25.96 -16.64
CA ALA A 672 25.79 -25.79 -15.58
C ALA A 672 26.56 -24.46 -15.75
N GLY A 673 26.72 -23.74 -14.66
CA GLY A 673 27.40 -22.44 -14.61
C GLY A 673 26.60 -21.26 -15.16
N THR A 674 25.30 -21.45 -15.43
CA THR A 674 24.39 -20.32 -15.77
C THR A 674 23.60 -19.87 -14.57
N GLY A 675 23.31 -18.59 -14.50
CA GLY A 675 22.51 -18.01 -13.45
C GLY A 675 22.65 -16.50 -13.34
N CYS A 676 22.30 -15.99 -12.18
CA CYS A 676 22.25 -14.57 -11.88
C CYS A 676 23.16 -14.21 -10.70
N SER A 677 23.77 -13.05 -10.79
CA SER A 677 24.31 -12.32 -9.65
C SER A 677 23.51 -11.02 -9.49
N LEU A 678 22.84 -10.86 -8.38
CA LEU A 678 22.21 -9.61 -7.96
C LEU A 678 23.23 -8.87 -7.10
N THR A 679 23.63 -7.67 -7.49
CA THR A 679 24.70 -6.93 -6.83
C THR A 679 24.33 -5.46 -6.68
N LEU A 680 24.72 -4.87 -5.55
CA LEU A 680 24.55 -3.45 -5.28
C LEU A 680 25.66 -2.66 -5.97
N SER A 681 25.64 -2.64 -7.29
CA SER A 681 26.58 -1.89 -8.10
C SER A 681 25.89 -1.34 -9.33
N ASP A 682 26.29 -0.18 -9.74
CA ASP A 682 25.88 0.39 -11.02
C ASP A 682 26.96 0.12 -12.07
N ALA A 683 26.74 -0.89 -12.87
CA ALA A 683 27.60 -1.21 -14.00
C ALA A 683 27.47 -0.15 -15.13
N THR A 684 26.40 0.61 -15.14
CA THR A 684 26.09 1.61 -16.19
C THR A 684 26.65 2.98 -15.86
N ASP A 685 26.57 3.42 -14.61
CA ASP A 685 26.96 4.77 -14.17
C ASP A 685 28.30 4.82 -13.40
N GLY A 686 28.91 3.67 -13.15
CA GLY A 686 30.21 3.54 -12.48
C GLY A 686 30.17 3.79 -10.97
N ALA A 687 29.00 3.91 -10.36
CA ALA A 687 28.83 4.01 -8.91
C ALA A 687 28.78 2.62 -8.29
N VAL A 688 29.82 2.21 -7.61
CA VAL A 688 29.83 0.94 -6.86
C VAL A 688 29.56 1.25 -5.39
N TYR A 689 28.45 0.78 -4.86
CA TYR A 689 28.21 0.81 -3.41
C TYR A 689 28.97 -0.35 -2.78
N ALA A 690 30.23 -0.11 -2.48
CA ALA A 690 31.10 -1.11 -1.92
C ALA A 690 31.63 -0.67 -0.55
N PHE A 691 31.80 -1.64 0.33
CA PHE A 691 32.20 -1.43 1.71
C PHE A 691 33.64 -1.86 1.91
N ALA A 692 34.52 -0.91 2.22
CA ALA A 692 35.94 -1.18 2.47
C ALA A 692 36.14 -1.75 3.87
N ASN A 693 37.06 -2.72 3.97
CA ASN A 693 37.58 -3.22 5.23
C ASN A 693 36.50 -3.81 6.18
N LEU A 694 35.48 -4.52 5.65
CA LEU A 694 34.47 -5.19 6.48
C LEU A 694 35.08 -6.20 7.47
N GLY A 695 36.20 -6.82 7.10
CA GLY A 695 36.86 -7.81 7.91
C GLY A 695 37.83 -7.23 8.95
N SER A 696 38.79 -6.40 8.54
CA SER A 696 39.76 -5.79 9.45
C SER A 696 40.34 -4.49 8.88
N GLY A 697 40.82 -3.61 9.77
CA GLY A 697 41.41 -2.32 9.38
C GLY A 697 40.44 -1.22 9.01
N GLY A 698 39.13 -1.49 9.08
CA GLY A 698 38.08 -0.50 8.84
C GLY A 698 37.89 0.44 10.02
N ALA A 699 37.43 1.65 9.73
CA ALA A 699 37.06 2.64 10.74
C ALA A 699 35.59 2.42 11.21
N TRP A 700 35.30 1.23 11.71
CA TRP A 700 34.00 0.85 12.27
C TRP A 700 34.19 0.12 13.62
N SER A 701 33.19 0.22 14.48
CA SER A 701 33.11 -0.52 15.74
C SER A 701 32.16 -1.72 15.67
N TYR A 702 31.23 -1.67 14.77
CA TYR A 702 30.23 -2.71 14.53
C TYR A 702 29.67 -2.58 13.12
N TRP A 703 29.41 -3.70 12.45
CA TRP A 703 28.58 -3.75 11.28
C TRP A 703 27.74 -5.03 11.23
N GLU A 704 26.62 -4.95 10.56
CA GLU A 704 25.67 -6.03 10.37
C GLU A 704 24.99 -5.91 9.02
N ALA A 705 24.86 -7.01 8.31
CA ALA A 705 24.03 -7.13 7.14
C ALA A 705 23.03 -8.26 7.36
N GLN A 706 21.80 -8.05 6.91
CA GLN A 706 20.73 -9.02 6.99
C GLN A 706 20.09 -9.19 5.64
N ALA A 707 19.58 -10.38 5.34
CA ALA A 707 18.84 -10.68 4.14
C ALA A 707 17.75 -11.71 4.41
N ILE A 708 16.61 -11.54 3.75
CA ILE A 708 15.53 -12.53 3.71
C ILE A 708 15.37 -12.99 2.27
N PHE A 709 15.47 -14.29 2.07
CA PHE A 709 15.38 -14.89 0.74
C PHE A 709 14.77 -16.29 0.81
N GLN A 710 14.27 -16.78 -0.31
CA GLN A 710 13.72 -18.12 -0.46
C GLN A 710 14.49 -18.91 -1.51
N THR A 711 14.78 -20.15 -1.21
CA THR A 711 15.36 -21.12 -2.16
C THR A 711 14.33 -21.55 -3.19
N ASP A 712 14.80 -22.13 -4.30
CA ASP A 712 13.94 -22.63 -5.38
C ASP A 712 12.74 -23.44 -4.87
N SER A 713 11.61 -23.21 -5.52
CA SER A 713 10.32 -23.79 -5.13
C SER A 713 10.22 -25.30 -5.35
N SER A 714 11.03 -25.87 -6.22
CA SER A 714 10.93 -27.26 -6.64
C SER A 714 12.04 -28.15 -6.09
N SER A 715 13.27 -27.66 -6.08
CA SER A 715 14.45 -28.44 -5.71
C SER A 715 15.64 -27.53 -5.42
N VAL A 716 16.59 -27.99 -4.64
CA VAL A 716 17.91 -27.38 -4.44
C VAL A 716 19.04 -28.34 -4.84
N ALA A 717 18.71 -29.45 -5.49
CA ALA A 717 19.66 -30.52 -5.80
C ALA A 717 20.74 -30.12 -6.81
N HIS A 718 20.50 -29.07 -7.58
CA HIS A 718 21.42 -28.55 -8.58
C HIS A 718 21.73 -27.07 -8.38
N ALA A 719 21.49 -26.52 -7.18
CA ALA A 719 21.68 -25.13 -6.86
C ALA A 719 23.06 -24.83 -6.29
N GLN A 720 23.54 -23.65 -6.64
CA GLN A 720 24.60 -22.95 -5.93
C GLN A 720 24.08 -21.57 -5.54
N TYR A 721 23.94 -21.32 -4.24
CA TYR A 721 23.49 -20.05 -3.68
C TYR A 721 24.62 -19.37 -2.92
N LEU A 722 24.69 -18.05 -3.04
CA LEU A 722 25.57 -17.22 -2.25
C LEU A 722 24.83 -15.96 -1.82
N VAL A 723 24.89 -15.65 -0.54
CA VAL A 723 24.30 -14.43 0.06
C VAL A 723 25.36 -13.78 0.93
N GLY A 724 25.82 -12.60 0.55
CA GLY A 724 26.89 -11.95 1.29
C GLY A 724 27.55 -10.79 0.55
N PHE A 725 28.88 -10.78 0.53
CA PHE A 725 29.71 -9.72 -0.01
C PHE A 725 30.88 -10.29 -0.79
N SER A 726 31.20 -9.74 -1.95
CA SER A 726 32.33 -10.15 -2.77
C SER A 726 32.99 -8.96 -3.45
N ASP A 727 34.28 -9.08 -3.78
CA ASP A 727 34.99 -8.14 -4.65
C ASP A 727 34.89 -8.51 -6.14
N ASN A 728 34.13 -9.57 -6.47
CA ASN A 728 33.90 -10.00 -7.83
C ASN A 728 32.41 -10.28 -8.08
N GLN A 729 31.79 -9.43 -8.86
CA GLN A 729 30.37 -9.48 -9.18
C GLN A 729 30.00 -10.56 -10.20
N SER A 730 30.98 -11.09 -10.92
CA SER A 730 30.78 -11.99 -12.05
C SER A 730 31.23 -13.42 -11.79
N ALA A 731 31.59 -13.76 -10.56
CA ALA A 731 32.04 -15.08 -10.22
C ALA A 731 31.51 -15.60 -8.89
N TYR A 732 31.06 -16.83 -8.93
CA TYR A 732 30.85 -17.65 -7.75
C TYR A 732 32.23 -18.20 -7.32
N HIS A 733 32.75 -17.80 -6.18
CA HIS A 733 34.09 -18.05 -5.69
C HIS A 733 35.22 -17.45 -6.56
N PRO A 734 35.51 -16.17 -6.41
CA PRO A 734 36.59 -15.54 -7.16
C PRO A 734 37.95 -16.18 -6.83
N SER A 735 38.66 -16.67 -7.86
CA SER A 735 40.04 -17.15 -7.69
C SER A 735 40.97 -15.96 -7.39
N GLY A 736 41.51 -15.88 -6.19
CA GLY A 736 42.37 -14.79 -5.73
C GLY A 736 41.60 -13.57 -5.19
N GLY A 737 40.28 -13.61 -5.13
CA GLY A 737 39.41 -12.56 -4.61
C GLY A 737 39.14 -12.65 -3.11
N ASN A 738 38.24 -11.81 -2.65
CA ASN A 738 37.79 -11.72 -1.28
C ASN A 738 36.26 -11.84 -1.20
N GLU A 739 35.75 -12.55 -0.18
CA GLU A 739 34.34 -12.82 -0.01
C GLU A 739 33.97 -13.00 1.46
N ILE A 740 32.78 -12.62 1.85
CA ILE A 740 32.13 -12.93 3.13
C ILE A 740 30.72 -13.39 2.81
N ALA A 741 30.39 -14.66 2.97
CA ALA A 741 29.11 -15.19 2.53
C ALA A 741 28.58 -16.35 3.36
N VAL A 742 27.25 -16.47 3.32
CA VAL A 742 26.53 -17.72 3.56
C VAL A 742 26.28 -18.33 2.19
N ARG A 743 26.75 -19.54 1.99
CA ARG A 743 26.62 -20.22 0.72
C ARG A 743 26.09 -21.64 0.82
N TYR A 744 25.58 -22.13 -0.28
CA TYR A 744 25.24 -23.52 -0.53
C TYR A 744 25.75 -23.95 -1.89
N ASP A 745 26.35 -25.13 -1.96
CA ASP A 745 26.85 -25.73 -3.20
C ASP A 745 26.47 -27.21 -3.25
N SER A 746 25.47 -27.55 -4.06
CA SER A 746 25.00 -28.92 -4.24
C SER A 746 26.05 -29.84 -4.89
N ALA A 747 27.00 -29.28 -5.66
CA ALA A 747 28.08 -30.04 -6.29
C ALA A 747 29.28 -30.22 -5.36
N GLY A 748 29.41 -29.38 -4.33
CA GLY A 748 30.58 -29.31 -3.45
C GLY A 748 31.80 -28.77 -4.17
N GLY A 749 32.85 -28.57 -3.42
CA GLY A 749 34.20 -28.24 -4.00
C GLY A 749 34.72 -26.86 -3.69
N GLY A 750 34.06 -26.12 -2.78
CA GLY A 750 34.51 -24.80 -2.39
C GLY A 750 35.60 -24.80 -1.32
N CYS A 751 35.43 -25.55 -0.27
CA CYS A 751 36.20 -25.42 0.97
C CYS A 751 37.23 -26.53 1.18
N PRO A 752 38.44 -26.21 1.64
CA PRO A 752 39.45 -27.22 1.98
C PRO A 752 39.02 -28.06 3.21
N ALA A 753 38.14 -27.56 4.06
CA ALA A 753 37.59 -28.27 5.20
C ALA A 753 36.18 -27.74 5.46
N ASN A 754 35.31 -28.52 6.13
CA ASN A 754 33.95 -28.19 6.50
C ASN A 754 32.97 -27.90 5.31
N GLU A 755 33.30 -28.40 4.14
CA GLU A 755 32.41 -28.36 2.98
C GLU A 755 31.16 -29.20 3.24
N SER A 756 30.02 -28.78 2.63
CA SER A 756 28.79 -29.53 2.69
C SER A 756 27.99 -29.35 1.42
N THR A 757 27.54 -30.45 0.86
CA THR A 757 26.60 -30.49 -0.28
C THR A 757 25.13 -30.55 0.17
N THR A 758 24.85 -30.48 1.48
CA THR A 758 23.51 -30.56 2.06
C THR A 758 23.18 -29.40 3.00
N ASN A 759 24.20 -28.78 3.60
CA ASN A 759 24.01 -27.71 4.59
C ASN A 759 24.51 -26.37 4.06
N TRP A 760 24.00 -25.31 4.63
CA TRP A 760 24.60 -23.98 4.49
C TRP A 760 26.01 -23.97 5.07
N VAL A 761 26.91 -23.24 4.43
CA VAL A 761 28.30 -23.06 4.83
C VAL A 761 28.58 -21.57 5.01
N TYR A 762 29.17 -21.21 6.13
CA TYR A 762 29.72 -19.88 6.38
C TYR A 762 31.12 -19.81 5.78
N GLU A 763 31.35 -18.92 4.85
CA GLU A 763 32.59 -18.80 4.13
C GLU A 763 33.19 -17.40 4.19
N VAL A 764 34.47 -17.32 4.42
CA VAL A 764 35.26 -16.09 4.23
C VAL A 764 36.45 -16.42 3.35
N ILE A 765 36.61 -15.66 2.27
CA ILE A 765 37.76 -15.74 1.37
C ILE A 765 38.62 -14.49 1.58
N VAL A 766 39.91 -14.69 1.81
CA VAL A 766 40.90 -13.61 1.92
C VAL A 766 42.01 -13.85 0.90
N ALA A 767 42.10 -13.00 -0.12
CA ALA A 767 43.07 -13.13 -1.21
C ALA A 767 43.11 -14.55 -1.80
N GLY A 768 41.94 -15.14 -2.04
CA GLY A 768 41.76 -16.49 -2.59
C GLY A 768 41.89 -17.64 -1.56
N THR A 769 42.29 -17.36 -0.33
CA THR A 769 42.35 -18.38 0.74
C THR A 769 40.97 -18.51 1.40
N LYS A 770 40.38 -19.70 1.33
CA LYS A 770 39.06 -20.02 1.84
C LYS A 770 39.09 -20.53 3.28
N THR A 771 38.25 -20.01 4.12
CA THR A 771 38.00 -20.50 5.47
C THR A 771 36.50 -20.72 5.62
N CYS A 772 36.11 -21.95 5.97
CA CYS A 772 34.71 -22.36 5.97
C CYS A 772 34.28 -23.01 7.30
N VAL A 773 33.02 -22.80 7.66
CA VAL A 773 32.37 -23.46 8.80
C VAL A 773 31.03 -24.00 8.33
N ASN A 774 30.81 -25.31 8.51
CA ASN A 774 29.51 -25.90 8.24
C ASN A 774 28.48 -25.42 9.25
N SER A 775 27.36 -24.85 8.84
CA SER A 775 26.33 -24.35 9.74
C SER A 775 25.56 -25.47 10.48
N GLY A 776 25.59 -26.69 9.93
CA GLY A 776 24.76 -27.79 10.41
C GLY A 776 23.27 -27.70 10.01
N LEU A 777 22.86 -26.63 9.33
CA LEU A 777 21.51 -26.43 8.85
C LEU A 777 21.37 -26.91 7.41
N ALA A 778 20.53 -27.93 7.19
CA ALA A 778 20.24 -28.44 5.87
C ALA A 778 19.49 -27.41 5.01
N VAL A 779 19.88 -27.31 3.76
CA VAL A 779 19.18 -26.47 2.78
C VAL A 779 17.95 -27.21 2.28
N ALA A 780 16.79 -26.58 2.36
CA ALA A 780 15.53 -27.12 1.89
C ALA A 780 14.98 -26.29 0.74
N ALA A 781 14.27 -26.93 -0.18
CA ALA A 781 13.55 -26.22 -1.26
C ALA A 781 12.35 -25.45 -0.69
N ASN A 782 11.92 -24.42 -1.40
CA ASN A 782 10.76 -23.60 -1.06
C ASN A 782 10.76 -23.08 0.39
N THR A 783 11.95 -22.71 0.87
CA THR A 783 12.12 -22.35 2.28
C THR A 783 12.69 -20.94 2.40
N TRP A 784 12.03 -20.12 3.19
CA TRP A 784 12.52 -18.81 3.55
C TRP A 784 13.60 -18.90 4.60
N TYR A 785 14.69 -18.14 4.40
CA TYR A 785 15.82 -18.03 5.30
C TYR A 785 16.06 -16.57 5.66
N HIS A 786 16.30 -16.30 6.92
CA HIS A 786 16.80 -15.03 7.42
C HIS A 786 18.29 -15.18 7.75
N VAL A 787 19.13 -14.57 6.97
CA VAL A 787 20.57 -14.56 7.15
C VAL A 787 21.01 -13.26 7.79
N ARG A 788 21.93 -13.36 8.75
CA ARG A 788 22.59 -12.25 9.40
C ARG A 788 24.09 -12.48 9.36
N ILE A 789 24.85 -11.52 8.83
CA ILE A 789 26.30 -11.50 8.77
C ILE A 789 26.75 -10.24 9.51
N TYR A 790 27.61 -10.38 10.50
CA TYR A 790 27.99 -9.23 11.32
C TYR A 790 29.39 -9.37 11.90
N SER A 791 29.98 -8.26 12.35
CA SER A 791 31.23 -8.26 13.08
C SER A 791 31.16 -7.33 14.27
N LEU A 792 31.50 -7.87 15.45
CA LEU A 792 31.62 -7.14 16.70
C LEU A 792 33.08 -6.80 16.98
N THR A 793 34.00 -7.52 16.39
CA THR A 793 35.45 -7.41 16.61
C THR A 793 36.16 -7.57 15.28
N GLN A 794 37.03 -6.65 14.93
CA GLN A 794 37.83 -6.77 13.69
C GLN A 794 38.59 -8.09 13.67
N GLY A 795 38.61 -8.73 12.55
CA GLY A 795 39.28 -10.02 12.35
C GLY A 795 38.41 -11.27 12.50
N THR A 796 37.13 -11.11 12.92
CA THR A 796 36.20 -12.22 13.07
C THR A 796 34.84 -11.86 12.50
N ILE A 797 34.35 -12.67 11.56
CA ILE A 797 33.02 -12.53 10.99
C ILE A 797 32.09 -13.53 11.68
N GLN A 798 30.94 -13.03 12.13
CA GLN A 798 29.86 -13.81 12.72
C GLN A 798 28.78 -14.06 11.68
N PHE A 799 28.18 -15.22 11.73
CA PHE A 799 27.09 -15.62 10.85
C PHE A 799 25.93 -16.20 11.67
N GLN A 800 24.72 -15.98 11.20
CA GLN A 800 23.53 -16.56 11.80
C GLN A 800 22.49 -16.81 10.71
N ILE A 801 21.82 -17.96 10.78
CA ILE A 801 20.67 -18.30 9.94
C ILE A 801 19.48 -18.63 10.86
N ASP A 802 18.34 -18.00 10.62
CA ASP A 802 17.07 -18.21 11.34
C ASP A 802 17.18 -18.14 12.87
N SER A 803 17.97 -17.18 13.37
CA SER A 803 18.22 -16.92 14.79
C SER A 803 18.77 -18.09 15.63
N ALA A 804 18.80 -19.29 15.12
CA ALA A 804 19.18 -20.52 15.85
C ALA A 804 20.56 -21.07 15.44
N ASN A 805 20.93 -20.95 14.17
CA ASN A 805 22.19 -21.51 13.66
C ASN A 805 23.23 -20.39 13.54
N SER A 806 24.21 -20.37 14.41
CA SER A 806 25.26 -19.36 14.43
C SER A 806 26.64 -19.97 14.31
N GLY A 807 27.56 -19.23 13.70
CA GLY A 807 28.95 -19.63 13.57
C GLY A 807 29.85 -18.42 13.40
N SER A 808 31.14 -18.63 13.51
CA SER A 808 32.12 -17.57 13.29
C SER A 808 33.32 -18.07 12.48
N VAL A 809 33.86 -17.15 11.68
CA VAL A 809 35.11 -17.39 10.92
C VAL A 809 36.14 -16.36 11.34
N ALA A 810 37.26 -16.83 11.84
CA ALA A 810 38.43 -16.00 12.22
C ALA A 810 39.28 -15.71 10.97
N ALA A 811 38.71 -15.06 9.99
CA ALA A 811 39.35 -14.55 8.78
C ALA A 811 38.67 -13.22 8.41
N ALA A 812 39.43 -12.31 7.85
CA ALA A 812 38.95 -10.95 7.71
C ALA A 812 39.55 -10.26 6.47
N PRO A 813 38.80 -10.17 5.36
CA PRO A 813 39.28 -9.46 4.20
C PRO A 813 39.40 -7.96 4.46
N THR A 814 40.43 -7.35 3.93
CA THR A 814 40.66 -5.90 3.95
C THR A 814 40.21 -5.22 2.66
N ALA A 815 39.79 -6.02 1.68
CA ALA A 815 39.32 -5.53 0.40
C ALA A 815 37.99 -4.76 0.51
N THR A 816 37.68 -4.00 -0.52
CA THR A 816 36.35 -3.41 -0.73
C THR A 816 35.42 -4.46 -1.30
N LEU A 817 34.31 -4.72 -0.64
CA LEU A 817 33.35 -5.75 -0.97
C LEU A 817 31.98 -5.15 -1.26
N THR A 818 31.28 -5.72 -2.24
CA THR A 818 29.94 -5.33 -2.66
C THR A 818 28.91 -6.36 -2.19
N PRO A 819 27.76 -5.95 -1.66
CA PRO A 819 26.66 -6.87 -1.36
C PRO A 819 26.23 -7.65 -2.59
N GLN A 820 25.98 -8.96 -2.42
CA GLN A 820 25.73 -9.86 -3.52
C GLN A 820 24.82 -11.03 -3.13
N PHE A 821 23.93 -11.39 -4.07
CA PHE A 821 23.21 -12.65 -4.08
C PHE A 821 23.52 -13.36 -5.38
N ILE A 822 23.91 -14.61 -5.30
CA ILE A 822 24.13 -15.44 -6.49
C ILE A 822 23.21 -16.64 -6.48
N ASN A 823 22.65 -16.93 -7.65
CA ASN A 823 21.96 -18.16 -7.97
C ASN A 823 22.57 -18.75 -9.23
N LEU A 824 23.14 -19.94 -9.13
CA LEU A 824 23.70 -20.68 -10.24
C LEU A 824 23.14 -22.10 -10.29
N SER A 825 23.00 -22.64 -11.51
CA SER A 825 22.72 -24.07 -11.71
C SER A 825 24.02 -24.85 -11.87
N THR A 826 24.07 -26.03 -11.23
CA THR A 826 25.12 -27.04 -11.49
C THR A 826 24.83 -27.95 -12.70
N GLY A 827 23.69 -27.73 -13.38
CA GLY A 827 23.21 -28.43 -14.58
C GLY A 827 21.95 -29.25 -14.34
N VAL A 828 21.29 -29.66 -15.38
CA VAL A 828 20.08 -30.49 -15.53
C VAL A 828 18.74 -29.86 -15.13
N SER A 829 18.67 -28.91 -14.22
CA SER A 829 17.45 -28.16 -13.91
C SER A 829 17.75 -26.66 -13.72
N PRO A 830 16.82 -25.79 -14.09
CA PRO A 830 16.89 -24.41 -13.65
C PRO A 830 16.69 -24.34 -12.15
N GLU A 831 17.35 -23.39 -11.51
CA GLU A 831 17.24 -23.11 -10.08
C GLU A 831 16.87 -21.63 -9.86
N GLY A 832 16.05 -21.34 -8.86
CA GLY A 832 15.58 -20.02 -8.52
C GLY A 832 16.08 -19.57 -7.14
N LEU A 833 16.20 -18.25 -6.98
CA LEU A 833 16.42 -17.59 -5.70
C LEU A 833 15.50 -16.37 -5.66
N SER A 834 14.63 -16.33 -4.67
CA SER A 834 13.73 -15.20 -4.47
C SER A 834 14.23 -14.37 -3.29
N VAL A 835 14.48 -13.08 -3.52
CA VAL A 835 14.97 -12.14 -2.49
C VAL A 835 13.83 -11.19 -2.15
N ASP A 836 13.51 -11.09 -0.85
CA ASP A 836 12.48 -10.23 -0.32
C ASP A 836 13.05 -8.94 0.26
N TRP A 837 14.12 -9.08 1.05
CA TRP A 837 14.62 -7.96 1.83
C TRP A 837 16.13 -8.05 2.07
N TRP A 838 16.77 -6.88 2.07
CA TRP A 838 18.17 -6.72 2.46
C TRP A 838 18.37 -5.46 3.28
N ALA A 839 19.20 -5.53 4.30
CA ALA A 839 19.58 -4.35 5.08
C ALA A 839 21.01 -4.42 5.55
N MET A 840 21.64 -3.28 5.73
CA MET A 840 22.96 -3.13 6.30
C MET A 840 23.04 -1.97 7.27
N LYS A 841 23.75 -2.19 8.38
CA LYS A 841 24.04 -1.20 9.40
C LYS A 841 25.54 -1.21 9.71
N MET A 842 26.13 -0.04 9.81
CA MET A 842 27.51 0.14 10.28
C MET A 842 27.54 1.23 11.36
N GLN A 843 28.38 1.05 12.36
CA GLN A 843 28.58 2.00 13.45
C GLN A 843 30.06 2.27 13.72
N GLY A 844 30.34 3.41 14.35
CA GLY A 844 31.71 3.83 14.70
C GLY A 844 32.53 4.27 13.49
N LEU A 845 31.88 4.69 12.40
CA LEU A 845 32.56 5.23 11.25
C LEU A 845 33.29 6.54 11.60
N THR A 846 34.55 6.66 11.26
CA THR A 846 35.28 7.94 11.26
C THR A 846 35.26 8.50 9.85
N ARG A 847 34.62 9.62 9.67
CA ARG A 847 34.56 10.34 8.39
C ARG A 847 35.45 11.56 8.41
#